data_0c6b16c7e129112a8e6782bfe26e6697
#
_entry.id   0c6b16c7e129112a8e6782bfe26e6697
#
_cell.length_a   1.000
_cell.length_b   1.000
_cell.length_c   1.000
_cell.angle_alpha   90.00
_cell.angle_beta   90.00
_cell.angle_gamma   90.00
#
_symmetry.space_group_name_H-M   'P 1'
#
loop_
_entity.id
_entity.type
_entity.pdbx_description
1 polymer ?
#
loop_
_entity_poly.entity_id
_entity_poly.type
_entity_poly.pdbx_seq_one_letter_code
_entity_poly.pdbx_strand_id
1 'polypeptide(L)'
;MIKRRKIRLRYKKERVVFSDVLPYELPIIFSNRYFYRFLIKYDIYAQRGKDESFIAKWRDNIPEGVRGILAVLFQVNYSNLSRKTEWNLNQATIPFTYSIRHKPSKARCLSVMHPADQIKVVEFYDKYKDTIIYLCSKSSFSIRRPQKVASYFFYKDRLHHILLGKKMDSVEMFFNEYENLKTFFSYKDYTNVYKFYEHYRYQRAEKKFSHLLRLDIQTCFESIYTHSIAWAINGGVDSYKDTFRGKDGSIGGIWDSLMQGLNYKETNGIIIGPEFSRLFAEVILQYVDQRVEQELLLKHEYRHKVDYECYRYVDDYFFFFNDEGVKEKAVCLLEDFLKEFKLSLSQEKLHEMERPFITNITKAKLEIDSLIQEYIRFHQDAIASRDPMSSEGDDADHDVDADDDIDTDQSEGCSEKVDADKVKKCLGSKVSFRLRATTFNAKFKAICEGSGVASKDVANYTIACIASRIEKSLKAFDRIYKPLAFTKAGRLLKGSVCDEGLTKKLKHMEKMLSSYLYEVIDVLFFIHSGSRRVNTSLKVFQALNHIIVYLDSHYQVGKKKDRELVMRFSEYARELVFKKIHDEVALLFSYDPIDSRLQLETLYFLIILRSLNRKYRLSSSELGKYLGLGGSAPFSELNAIALIVLLYYMGNNTEFIGLKKQLIQGIKDKYNSTPETRRRKMAEFAILTLDLATCPFVERGDKLHFLQQMGLEQPQANQACSLLEKQKFMFTKWTGVNVTKELSAKISQEVYS
;
A
#
# COMPACT_ATOMS: atom_id res chain seq x y z
N MET A 1 -29.07 -10.31 2.48
CA MET A 1 -27.68 -10.76 2.13
C MET A 1 -27.36 -10.27 0.72
N ILE A 2 -26.59 -9.21 0.60
CA ILE A 2 -26.21 -8.66 -0.72
C ILE A 2 -25.27 -9.68 -1.37
N LYS A 3 -25.63 -10.21 -2.52
CA LYS A 3 -24.79 -11.12 -3.30
C LYS A 3 -23.54 -10.36 -3.74
N ARG A 4 -22.39 -10.60 -3.07
CA ARG A 4 -21.10 -10.07 -3.49
C ARG A 4 -20.79 -10.54 -4.91
N ARG A 5 -20.54 -9.60 -5.83
CA ARG A 5 -20.15 -9.93 -7.19
C ARG A 5 -18.80 -10.65 -7.18
N LYS A 6 -18.78 -11.90 -7.64
CA LYS A 6 -17.57 -12.71 -7.81
C LYS A 6 -17.09 -12.58 -9.26
N ILE A 7 -15.84 -12.21 -9.44
CA ILE A 7 -15.20 -12.23 -10.76
C ILE A 7 -14.24 -13.41 -10.78
N ARG A 8 -14.41 -14.31 -11.74
CA ARG A 8 -13.49 -15.43 -11.93
C ARG A 8 -12.25 -14.94 -12.67
N LEU A 9 -11.08 -15.10 -12.04
CA LEU A 9 -9.81 -14.78 -12.66
C LEU A 9 -9.42 -15.90 -13.62
N ARG A 10 -9.03 -15.53 -14.84
CA ARG A 10 -8.29 -16.47 -15.70
C ARG A 10 -6.89 -16.65 -15.14
N TYR A 11 -6.38 -17.86 -15.16
CA TYR A 11 -5.00 -18.10 -14.77
C TYR A 11 -4.07 -17.47 -15.78
N LYS A 12 -3.15 -16.64 -15.30
CA LYS A 12 -2.02 -16.09 -16.05
C LYS A 12 -0.84 -16.06 -15.10
N LYS A 13 0.26 -16.70 -15.48
CA LYS A 13 1.47 -16.76 -14.65
C LYS A 13 2.06 -15.38 -14.42
N GLU A 14 1.99 -14.49 -15.40
CA GLU A 14 2.52 -13.13 -15.35
C GLU A 14 1.87 -12.26 -14.25
N ARG A 15 0.76 -12.70 -13.65
CA ARG A 15 0.15 -12.01 -12.49
C ARG A 15 1.11 -11.84 -11.31
N VAL A 16 2.10 -12.71 -11.20
CA VAL A 16 3.16 -12.60 -10.19
C VAL A 16 3.90 -11.26 -10.29
N VAL A 17 4.23 -10.81 -11.51
CA VAL A 17 4.88 -9.51 -11.72
C VAL A 17 4.02 -8.36 -11.21
N PHE A 18 2.71 -8.50 -11.32
CA PHE A 18 1.78 -7.46 -10.95
C PHE A 18 1.61 -7.30 -9.43
N SER A 19 1.67 -8.40 -8.66
CA SER A 19 1.25 -8.44 -7.26
C SER A 19 2.36 -8.76 -6.25
N ASP A 20 3.39 -9.57 -6.61
CA ASP A 20 4.22 -10.24 -5.61
C ASP A 20 5.69 -9.79 -5.57
N VAL A 21 6.12 -8.96 -6.52
CA VAL A 21 7.53 -8.63 -6.71
C VAL A 21 7.92 -7.21 -6.30
N LEU A 22 6.97 -6.39 -5.86
CA LEU A 22 7.20 -5.02 -5.44
C LEU A 22 6.92 -4.81 -3.95
N PRO A 23 7.72 -3.96 -3.27
CA PRO A 23 7.39 -3.48 -1.93
C PRO A 23 6.09 -2.66 -1.92
N TYR A 24 5.38 -2.76 -0.79
CA TYR A 24 4.15 -2.00 -0.55
C TYR A 24 4.38 -0.48 -0.48
N GLU A 25 5.53 -0.07 0.01
CA GLU A 25 5.85 1.32 0.37
C GLU A 25 6.15 2.23 -0.83
N LEU A 26 6.19 1.69 -2.05
CA LEU A 26 6.42 2.48 -3.25
C LEU A 26 5.28 3.49 -3.52
N PRO A 27 5.55 4.68 -4.08
CA PRO A 27 4.53 5.66 -4.41
C PRO A 27 3.45 5.12 -5.36
N ILE A 28 2.22 5.60 -5.20
CA ILE A 28 1.04 5.11 -5.96
C ILE A 28 1.12 5.29 -7.47
N ILE A 29 1.97 6.19 -7.95
CA ILE A 29 2.20 6.41 -9.39
C ILE A 29 3.07 5.32 -10.00
N PHE A 30 3.80 4.55 -9.15
CA PHE A 30 4.69 3.48 -9.55
C PHE A 30 4.01 2.12 -9.41
N SER A 31 3.97 1.34 -10.48
CA SER A 31 3.42 -0.02 -10.47
C SER A 31 3.91 -0.84 -11.67
N ASN A 32 3.92 -2.15 -11.51
CA ASN A 32 4.26 -3.07 -12.62
C ASN A 32 3.13 -3.29 -13.63
N ARG A 33 2.02 -2.56 -13.55
CA ARG A 33 0.86 -2.74 -14.42
C ARG A 33 1.20 -2.67 -15.91
N TYR A 34 1.99 -1.69 -16.31
CA TYR A 34 2.33 -1.50 -17.72
C TYR A 34 3.47 -2.40 -18.16
N PHE A 35 4.39 -2.75 -17.23
CA PHE A 35 5.39 -3.78 -17.46
C PHE A 35 4.73 -5.15 -17.68
N TYR A 36 3.77 -5.52 -16.85
CA TYR A 36 2.94 -6.72 -17.06
C TYR A 36 2.27 -6.73 -18.44
N ARG A 37 1.66 -5.61 -18.87
CA ARG A 37 1.07 -5.48 -20.21
C ARG A 37 2.09 -5.59 -21.33
N PHE A 38 3.30 -5.04 -21.12
CA PHE A 38 4.40 -5.16 -22.05
C PHE A 38 4.81 -6.62 -22.23
N LEU A 39 4.97 -7.36 -21.16
CA LEU A 39 5.30 -8.79 -21.20
C LEU A 39 4.26 -9.59 -21.98
N ILE A 40 2.97 -9.42 -21.67
CA ILE A 40 1.87 -10.14 -22.37
C ILE A 40 1.79 -9.74 -23.84
N LYS A 41 1.93 -8.45 -24.15
CA LYS A 41 1.80 -7.97 -25.53
C LYS A 41 2.81 -8.59 -26.49
N TYR A 42 4.03 -8.81 -26.02
CA TYR A 42 5.12 -9.33 -26.82
C TYR A 42 5.47 -10.79 -26.50
N ASP A 43 4.64 -11.43 -25.66
CA ASP A 43 4.79 -12.82 -25.23
C ASP A 43 6.17 -13.09 -24.62
N ILE A 44 6.59 -12.19 -23.73
CA ILE A 44 7.90 -12.25 -23.04
C ILE A 44 7.72 -13.04 -21.75
N TYR A 45 8.42 -14.17 -21.66
CA TYR A 45 8.37 -15.03 -20.48
C TYR A 45 9.70 -15.73 -20.26
N ALA A 46 9.94 -16.25 -19.05
CA ALA A 46 11.05 -17.16 -18.80
C ALA A 46 10.59 -18.61 -18.93
N GLN A 47 11.53 -19.48 -19.29
CA GLN A 47 11.40 -20.93 -19.28
C GLN A 47 12.70 -21.52 -18.73
N ARG A 48 12.62 -22.68 -18.08
CA ARG A 48 13.83 -23.38 -17.64
C ARG A 48 14.41 -24.23 -18.76
N GLY A 49 15.73 -24.05 -18.96
CA GLY A 49 16.53 -24.90 -19.84
C GLY A 49 16.83 -26.28 -19.24
N LYS A 50 17.44 -27.15 -20.04
CA LYS A 50 17.86 -28.48 -19.59
C LYS A 50 18.97 -28.43 -18.52
N ASP A 51 19.80 -27.40 -18.57
CA ASP A 51 20.88 -27.10 -17.64
C ASP A 51 20.43 -26.33 -16.39
N GLU A 52 19.10 -26.29 -16.17
CA GLU A 52 18.44 -25.54 -15.08
C GLU A 52 18.58 -24.01 -15.16
N SER A 53 19.15 -23.48 -16.24
CA SER A 53 19.20 -22.04 -16.49
C SER A 53 17.83 -21.44 -16.76
N PHE A 54 17.65 -20.13 -16.47
CA PHE A 54 16.48 -19.40 -16.90
C PHE A 54 16.69 -18.78 -18.27
N ILE A 55 15.89 -19.18 -19.24
CA ILE A 55 15.93 -18.69 -20.62
C ILE A 55 14.71 -17.79 -20.84
N ALA A 56 14.94 -16.51 -21.13
CA ALA A 56 13.88 -15.61 -21.62
C ALA A 56 13.51 -15.97 -23.04
N LYS A 57 12.22 -16.00 -23.33
CA LYS A 57 11.66 -16.19 -24.68
C LYS A 57 10.68 -15.07 -25.00
N TRP A 58 10.53 -14.80 -26.29
CA TRP A 58 9.57 -13.81 -26.78
C TRP A 58 9.07 -14.20 -28.18
N ARG A 59 7.99 -13.55 -28.60
CA ARG A 59 7.36 -13.77 -29.88
C ARG A 59 8.32 -13.56 -31.06
N ASP A 60 8.19 -14.38 -32.08
CA ASP A 60 8.84 -14.14 -33.37
C ASP A 60 8.43 -12.74 -33.91
N ASN A 61 9.32 -12.13 -34.68
CA ASN A 61 9.04 -10.84 -35.35
C ASN A 61 8.62 -9.68 -34.44
N ILE A 62 9.25 -9.55 -33.27
CA ILE A 62 9.08 -8.36 -32.45
C ILE A 62 9.74 -7.14 -33.13
N PRO A 63 9.14 -5.92 -32.95
CA PRO A 63 9.75 -4.68 -33.44
C PRO A 63 11.16 -4.47 -32.89
N GLU A 64 12.04 -3.87 -33.67
CA GLU A 64 13.42 -3.56 -33.27
C GLU A 64 13.49 -2.71 -31.99
N GLY A 65 12.54 -1.79 -31.79
CA GLY A 65 12.43 -1.02 -30.52
C GLY A 65 12.17 -1.91 -29.32
N VAL A 66 11.45 -3.04 -29.47
CA VAL A 66 11.27 -4.02 -28.39
C VAL A 66 12.58 -4.74 -28.10
N ARG A 67 13.35 -5.12 -29.12
CA ARG A 67 14.69 -5.70 -28.95
C ARG A 67 15.62 -4.77 -28.19
N GLY A 68 15.58 -3.46 -28.46
CA GLY A 68 16.30 -2.44 -27.71
C GLY A 68 15.91 -2.43 -26.23
N ILE A 69 14.61 -2.49 -25.94
CA ILE A 69 14.12 -2.56 -24.54
C ILE A 69 14.59 -3.87 -23.87
N LEU A 70 14.53 -5.01 -24.60
CA LEU A 70 15.03 -6.30 -24.07
C LEU A 70 16.54 -6.28 -23.83
N ALA A 71 17.33 -5.57 -24.64
CA ALA A 71 18.76 -5.41 -24.43
C ALA A 71 19.04 -4.68 -23.09
N VAL A 72 18.28 -3.64 -22.78
CA VAL A 72 18.34 -2.96 -21.48
C VAL A 72 17.89 -3.89 -20.34
N LEU A 73 16.76 -4.57 -20.49
CA LEU A 73 16.20 -5.47 -19.47
C LEU A 73 17.11 -6.67 -19.18
N PHE A 74 17.71 -7.27 -20.22
CA PHE A 74 18.53 -8.48 -20.07
C PHE A 74 20.03 -8.20 -19.95
N GLN A 75 20.41 -6.92 -19.86
CA GLN A 75 21.81 -6.48 -19.64
C GLN A 75 22.77 -6.97 -20.72
N VAL A 76 22.31 -7.00 -21.96
CA VAL A 76 23.08 -7.54 -23.08
C VAL A 76 23.24 -6.50 -24.17
N ASN A 77 24.26 -6.69 -25.01
CA ASN A 77 24.41 -5.86 -26.19
C ASN A 77 23.33 -6.20 -27.22
N TYR A 78 22.78 -5.20 -27.87
CA TYR A 78 21.72 -5.36 -28.84
C TYR A 78 22.07 -6.37 -29.94
N SER A 79 23.32 -6.36 -30.44
CA SER A 79 23.82 -7.30 -31.44
C SER A 79 23.59 -8.77 -31.06
N ASN A 80 23.68 -9.08 -29.75
CA ASN A 80 23.48 -10.44 -29.24
C ASN A 80 22.02 -10.91 -29.30
N LEU A 81 21.07 -9.99 -29.39
CA LEU A 81 19.63 -10.30 -29.50
C LEU A 81 19.14 -10.24 -30.95
N SER A 82 19.95 -9.75 -31.88
CA SER A 82 19.61 -9.66 -33.28
C SER A 82 19.24 -11.06 -33.83
N ARG A 83 18.07 -11.17 -34.45
CA ARG A 83 17.52 -12.44 -35.03
C ARG A 83 17.28 -13.57 -34.01
N LYS A 84 17.42 -13.33 -32.69
CA LYS A 84 17.11 -14.33 -31.66
C LYS A 84 15.70 -14.14 -31.12
N THR A 85 15.13 -15.23 -30.61
CA THR A 85 13.83 -15.29 -29.93
C THR A 85 13.96 -15.75 -28.48
N GLU A 86 15.22 -15.98 -28.04
CA GLU A 86 15.52 -16.39 -26.67
C GLU A 86 16.88 -15.88 -26.19
N TRP A 87 17.03 -15.75 -24.86
CA TRP A 87 18.25 -15.34 -24.19
C TRP A 87 18.39 -15.95 -22.79
N ASN A 88 19.62 -16.31 -22.41
CA ASN A 88 19.90 -16.85 -21.08
C ASN A 88 19.98 -15.74 -20.01
N LEU A 89 19.18 -15.86 -18.94
CA LEU A 89 19.05 -14.89 -17.85
C LEU A 89 19.94 -15.21 -16.62
N ASN A 90 21.03 -15.95 -16.77
CA ASN A 90 21.84 -16.41 -15.63
C ASN A 90 22.72 -15.33 -14.97
N GLN A 91 22.70 -14.12 -15.47
CA GLN A 91 23.46 -13.03 -14.85
C GLN A 91 22.83 -12.62 -13.51
N ALA A 92 23.71 -12.44 -12.50
CA ALA A 92 23.30 -11.85 -11.23
C ALA A 92 23.03 -10.35 -11.38
N THR A 93 22.02 -9.87 -10.72
CA THR A 93 21.57 -8.47 -10.75
C THR A 93 21.78 -7.80 -9.39
N ILE A 94 21.80 -6.49 -9.38
CA ILE A 94 21.84 -5.68 -8.17
C ILE A 94 20.45 -5.10 -7.94
N PRO A 95 19.77 -5.45 -6.84
CA PRO A 95 18.45 -4.92 -6.55
C PRO A 95 18.52 -3.42 -6.28
N PHE A 96 17.45 -2.70 -6.56
CA PHE A 96 17.33 -1.30 -6.18
C PHE A 96 16.91 -1.20 -4.72
N THR A 97 17.85 -0.84 -3.85
CA THR A 97 17.64 -0.73 -2.41
C THR A 97 17.44 0.72 -1.99
N TYR A 98 16.45 0.97 -1.17
CA TYR A 98 16.14 2.27 -0.58
C TYR A 98 15.75 2.11 0.89
N SER A 99 15.98 3.16 1.68
CA SER A 99 15.69 3.16 3.11
C SER A 99 14.39 3.88 3.42
N ILE A 100 13.66 3.38 4.40
CA ILE A 100 12.48 4.03 4.99
C ILE A 100 12.65 4.15 6.51
N ARG A 101 12.00 5.13 7.11
CA ARG A 101 12.00 5.35 8.56
C ARG A 101 11.21 4.24 9.26
N HIS A 102 11.86 3.51 10.15
CA HIS A 102 11.25 2.44 10.93
C HIS A 102 11.20 2.76 12.43
N LYS A 103 12.36 3.04 13.04
CA LYS A 103 12.50 3.53 14.42
C LYS A 103 13.20 4.89 14.38
N PRO A 104 13.15 5.70 15.44
CA PRO A 104 13.79 7.03 15.45
C PRO A 104 15.27 7.01 15.03
N SER A 105 16.00 5.96 15.41
CA SER A 105 17.44 5.79 15.15
C SER A 105 17.76 4.70 14.10
N LYS A 106 16.77 3.97 13.58
CA LYS A 106 17.01 2.83 12.66
C LYS A 106 16.11 2.92 11.44
N ALA A 107 16.74 3.02 10.27
CA ALA A 107 16.07 2.86 8.98
C ALA A 107 15.87 1.37 8.66
N ARG A 108 14.86 1.05 7.86
CA ARG A 108 14.64 -0.26 7.24
C ARG A 108 14.95 -0.17 5.76
N CYS A 109 15.78 -1.06 5.26
CA CYS A 109 16.09 -1.16 3.84
C CYS A 109 15.06 -2.04 3.13
N LEU A 110 14.50 -1.53 2.04
CA LEU A 110 13.59 -2.26 1.16
C LEU A 110 14.22 -2.35 -0.23
N SER A 111 13.87 -3.39 -0.98
CA SER A 111 14.49 -3.66 -2.27
C SER A 111 13.44 -3.91 -3.36
N VAL A 112 13.68 -3.35 -4.55
CA VAL A 112 12.95 -3.65 -5.78
C VAL A 112 13.82 -4.57 -6.64
N MET A 113 13.28 -5.72 -7.03
CA MET A 113 13.96 -6.66 -7.91
C MET A 113 14.23 -6.05 -9.28
N HIS A 114 15.33 -6.46 -9.90
CA HIS A 114 15.58 -6.14 -11.31
C HIS A 114 14.45 -6.70 -12.20
N PRO A 115 13.97 -5.97 -13.22
CA PRO A 115 12.86 -6.44 -14.06
C PRO A 115 13.09 -7.80 -14.72
N ALA A 116 14.34 -8.15 -15.09
CA ALA A 116 14.67 -9.48 -15.60
C ALA A 116 14.40 -10.60 -14.58
N ASP A 117 14.68 -10.33 -13.30
CA ASP A 117 14.47 -11.31 -12.25
C ASP A 117 12.99 -11.49 -11.91
N GLN A 118 12.20 -10.42 -12.04
CA GLN A 118 10.76 -10.53 -11.90
C GLN A 118 10.18 -11.57 -12.88
N ILE A 119 10.73 -11.65 -14.11
CA ILE A 119 10.33 -12.66 -15.10
C ILE A 119 10.76 -14.07 -14.65
N LYS A 120 11.94 -14.23 -14.03
CA LYS A 120 12.37 -15.53 -13.47
C LYS A 120 11.44 -16.00 -12.34
N VAL A 121 11.02 -15.08 -11.47
CA VAL A 121 10.08 -15.37 -10.37
C VAL A 121 8.72 -15.82 -10.92
N VAL A 122 8.26 -15.27 -12.05
CA VAL A 122 7.04 -15.74 -12.73
C VAL A 122 7.13 -17.21 -13.10
N GLU A 123 8.22 -17.61 -13.73
CA GLU A 123 8.45 -19.01 -14.12
C GLU A 123 8.55 -19.93 -12.92
N PHE A 124 9.26 -19.50 -11.87
CA PHE A 124 9.37 -20.26 -10.63
C PHE A 124 8.00 -20.51 -9.99
N TYR A 125 7.15 -19.48 -9.90
CA TYR A 125 5.80 -19.62 -9.36
C TYR A 125 4.94 -20.55 -10.25
N ASP A 126 4.99 -20.38 -11.54
CA ASP A 126 4.18 -21.21 -12.46
C ASP A 126 4.51 -22.69 -12.29
N LYS A 127 5.79 -23.01 -12.23
CA LYS A 127 6.26 -24.39 -12.09
C LYS A 127 6.00 -25.00 -10.70
N TYR A 128 6.21 -24.21 -9.64
CA TYR A 128 6.25 -24.74 -8.26
C TYR A 128 5.10 -24.27 -7.37
N LYS A 129 4.07 -23.60 -7.89
CA LYS A 129 2.94 -23.07 -7.09
C LYS A 129 2.31 -24.09 -6.14
N ASP A 130 2.07 -25.32 -6.61
CA ASP A 130 1.43 -26.36 -5.83
C ASP A 130 2.39 -26.92 -4.76
N THR A 131 3.67 -27.06 -5.10
CA THR A 131 4.71 -27.45 -4.15
C THR A 131 4.92 -26.39 -3.07
N ILE A 132 4.90 -25.10 -3.42
CA ILE A 132 4.97 -23.99 -2.44
C ILE A 132 3.80 -24.09 -1.45
N ILE A 133 2.57 -24.27 -1.95
CA ILE A 133 1.38 -24.44 -1.08
C ILE A 133 1.55 -25.63 -0.14
N TYR A 134 2.04 -26.75 -0.63
CA TYR A 134 2.30 -27.93 0.17
C TYR A 134 3.36 -27.66 1.25
N LEU A 135 4.51 -27.10 0.88
CA LEU A 135 5.60 -26.79 1.82
C LEU A 135 5.15 -25.82 2.92
N CYS A 136 4.34 -24.83 2.58
CA CYS A 136 3.77 -23.89 3.53
C CYS A 136 2.61 -24.45 4.36
N SER A 137 2.25 -25.73 4.21
CA SER A 137 1.15 -26.37 4.96
C SER A 137 1.59 -27.41 5.97
N LYS A 138 2.89 -27.60 6.18
CA LYS A 138 3.44 -28.65 7.03
C LYS A 138 3.14 -28.45 8.51
N SER A 139 3.13 -27.23 9.02
CA SER A 139 2.74 -26.90 10.40
C SER A 139 1.44 -26.11 10.46
N SER A 140 0.74 -26.26 11.58
CA SER A 140 -0.49 -25.53 11.88
C SER A 140 -0.26 -24.19 12.59
N PHE A 141 0.98 -23.85 12.97
CA PHE A 141 1.32 -22.64 13.71
C PHE A 141 1.11 -21.38 12.86
N SER A 142 1.50 -21.41 11.58
CA SER A 142 1.36 -20.26 10.72
C SER A 142 -0.10 -19.90 10.42
N ILE A 143 -0.47 -18.67 10.78
CA ILE A 143 -1.79 -18.10 10.51
C ILE A 143 -1.80 -17.22 9.25
N ARG A 144 -0.67 -17.08 8.57
CA ARG A 144 -0.53 -16.38 7.30
C ARG A 144 0.30 -17.20 6.31
N ARG A 145 -0.31 -18.20 5.72
CA ARG A 145 0.32 -19.07 4.74
C ARG A 145 -0.48 -19.16 3.44
N PRO A 146 0.15 -19.35 2.27
CA PRO A 146 -0.56 -19.56 1.03
C PRO A 146 -1.41 -20.83 1.11
N GLN A 147 -2.68 -20.73 0.68
CA GLN A 147 -3.63 -21.83 0.70
C GLN A 147 -3.92 -22.35 -0.71
N LYS A 148 -4.01 -21.46 -1.67
CA LYS A 148 -4.30 -21.76 -3.07
C LYS A 148 -3.93 -20.58 -3.96
N VAL A 149 -3.77 -20.84 -5.25
CA VAL A 149 -3.68 -19.76 -6.24
C VAL A 149 -5.01 -19.01 -6.27
N ALA A 150 -4.96 -17.69 -6.23
CA ALA A 150 -6.15 -16.85 -6.23
C ALA A 150 -6.97 -17.04 -7.51
N SER A 151 -8.21 -17.53 -7.37
CA SER A 151 -9.12 -17.81 -8.49
C SER A 151 -10.30 -16.85 -8.58
N TYR A 152 -10.57 -16.09 -7.52
CA TYR A 152 -11.65 -15.14 -7.47
C TYR A 152 -11.20 -13.81 -6.87
N PHE A 153 -11.67 -12.74 -7.49
CA PHE A 153 -11.61 -11.41 -6.96
C PHE A 153 -13.00 -11.03 -6.47
N PHE A 154 -13.11 -10.65 -5.19
CA PHE A 154 -14.35 -10.14 -4.63
C PHE A 154 -14.33 -8.62 -4.76
N TYR A 155 -15.22 -8.09 -5.57
CA TYR A 155 -15.41 -6.68 -5.71
C TYR A 155 -16.15 -6.17 -4.48
N LYS A 156 -15.43 -5.59 -3.53
CA LYS A 156 -15.95 -4.84 -2.39
C LYS A 156 -15.30 -3.47 -2.42
N ASP A 157 -15.58 -2.69 -3.45
CA ASP A 157 -15.06 -1.34 -3.54
C ASP A 157 -16.16 -0.36 -3.14
N ARG A 158 -16.14 0.07 -1.88
CA ARG A 158 -17.04 1.10 -1.36
C ARG A 158 -16.82 2.44 -2.06
N LEU A 159 -15.59 2.72 -2.52
CA LEU A 159 -15.24 3.96 -3.22
C LEU A 159 -15.81 4.01 -4.63
N HIS A 160 -16.02 2.87 -5.26
CA HIS A 160 -16.61 2.80 -6.58
C HIS A 160 -18.02 3.40 -6.64
N HIS A 161 -18.86 3.09 -5.66
CA HIS A 161 -20.22 3.65 -5.58
C HIS A 161 -20.22 5.16 -5.28
N ILE A 162 -19.19 5.66 -4.58
CA ILE A 162 -19.11 7.07 -4.19
C ILE A 162 -18.62 7.95 -5.34
N LEU A 163 -17.68 7.45 -6.14
CA LEU A 163 -16.94 8.29 -7.08
C LEU A 163 -17.65 8.50 -8.40
N LEU A 164 -18.57 7.66 -8.83
CA LEU A 164 -18.89 7.69 -10.24
C LEU A 164 -20.35 7.58 -10.65
N GLY A 165 -21.25 7.03 -9.87
CA GLY A 165 -22.63 6.88 -10.36
C GLY A 165 -22.75 6.42 -11.83
N LYS A 166 -21.63 6.11 -12.47
CA LYS A 166 -21.47 5.63 -13.82
C LYS A 166 -20.79 4.28 -13.77
N LYS A 167 -21.18 3.37 -14.65
CA LYS A 167 -20.47 2.13 -14.95
C LYS A 167 -18.98 2.44 -15.12
N MET A 168 -18.23 2.36 -14.03
CA MET A 168 -16.78 2.21 -14.17
C MET A 168 -16.52 0.75 -14.39
N ASP A 169 -15.75 0.48 -15.41
CA ASP A 169 -14.99 -0.76 -15.49
C ASP A 169 -13.92 -0.71 -14.40
N SER A 170 -14.35 -0.96 -13.19
CA SER A 170 -13.56 -0.91 -11.95
C SER A 170 -12.51 -1.99 -11.89
N VAL A 171 -12.69 -2.97 -12.73
CA VAL A 171 -11.71 -3.95 -13.13
C VAL A 171 -11.44 -3.59 -14.58
N GLU A 172 -10.24 -3.18 -14.93
CA GLU A 172 -9.87 -3.06 -16.35
C GLU A 172 -10.03 -4.43 -16.99
N MET A 173 -11.17 -4.62 -17.59
CA MET A 173 -11.43 -5.79 -18.44
C MET A 173 -10.83 -5.59 -19.85
N PHE A 174 -9.73 -4.87 -19.93
CA PHE A 174 -9.00 -4.79 -21.19
C PHE A 174 -8.29 -6.12 -21.37
N PHE A 175 -8.71 -6.89 -22.36
CA PHE A 175 -8.22 -8.26 -22.62
C PHE A 175 -8.40 -9.25 -21.45
N ASN A 176 -9.42 -9.09 -20.60
CA ASN A 176 -9.66 -9.90 -19.41
C ASN A 176 -8.59 -9.78 -18.31
N GLU A 177 -7.93 -8.65 -18.19
CA GLU A 177 -6.98 -8.34 -17.13
C GLU A 177 -7.63 -7.64 -15.97
N TYR A 178 -7.15 -7.92 -14.75
CA TYR A 178 -7.71 -7.41 -13.50
C TYR A 178 -6.66 -6.55 -12.79
N GLU A 179 -7.00 -5.29 -12.49
CA GLU A 179 -6.04 -4.32 -11.96
C GLU A 179 -5.82 -4.39 -10.45
N ASN A 180 -6.74 -4.94 -9.68
CA ASN A 180 -6.70 -4.89 -8.22
C ASN A 180 -6.44 -6.26 -7.58
N LEU A 181 -5.42 -6.97 -8.05
CA LEU A 181 -4.95 -8.19 -7.41
C LEU A 181 -4.12 -7.85 -6.18
N LYS A 182 -4.43 -8.48 -5.03
CA LYS A 182 -3.66 -8.31 -3.80
C LYS A 182 -2.35 -9.10 -3.84
N THR A 183 -2.45 -10.39 -4.15
CA THR A 183 -1.35 -11.35 -4.22
C THR A 183 -1.68 -12.46 -5.19
N PHE A 184 -0.66 -13.17 -5.68
CA PHE A 184 -0.84 -14.34 -6.56
C PHE A 184 -1.52 -15.50 -5.81
N PHE A 185 -1.13 -15.72 -4.55
CA PHE A 185 -1.78 -16.71 -3.69
C PHE A 185 -2.90 -16.07 -2.84
N SER A 186 -3.88 -16.89 -2.49
CA SER A 186 -4.85 -16.61 -1.44
C SER A 186 -4.29 -17.13 -0.12
N TYR A 187 -4.19 -16.28 0.87
CA TYR A 187 -3.67 -16.63 2.19
C TYR A 187 -4.76 -17.17 3.11
N LYS A 188 -4.37 -18.13 3.94
CA LYS A 188 -5.22 -18.68 4.98
C LYS A 188 -5.29 -17.67 6.15
N ASP A 189 -6.46 -17.61 6.76
CA ASP A 189 -6.82 -16.91 7.98
C ASP A 189 -6.62 -15.40 7.92
N TYR A 190 -5.40 -14.85 8.09
CA TYR A 190 -5.22 -13.41 8.31
C TYR A 190 -4.23 -12.79 7.33
N THR A 191 -4.67 -11.74 6.65
CA THR A 191 -3.77 -10.90 5.85
C THR A 191 -2.99 -9.91 6.71
N ASN A 192 -3.55 -9.48 7.85
CA ASN A 192 -2.96 -8.52 8.78
C ASN A 192 -3.05 -9.07 10.20
N VAL A 193 -2.00 -8.84 11.01
CA VAL A 193 -1.89 -9.36 12.38
C VAL A 193 -2.98 -8.84 13.33
N TYR A 194 -3.44 -7.61 13.17
CA TYR A 194 -4.46 -7.05 14.06
C TYR A 194 -5.78 -7.84 14.00
N LYS A 195 -6.12 -8.42 12.85
CA LYS A 195 -7.31 -9.28 12.71
C LYS A 195 -7.22 -10.55 13.54
N PHE A 196 -6.04 -11.01 13.86
CA PHE A 196 -5.85 -12.14 14.75
C PHE A 196 -6.22 -11.79 16.18
N TYR A 197 -5.79 -10.62 16.69
CA TYR A 197 -6.15 -10.17 18.05
C TYR A 197 -7.67 -10.00 18.24
N GLU A 198 -8.39 -9.57 17.20
CA GLU A 198 -9.85 -9.39 17.22
C GLU A 198 -10.63 -10.68 16.97
N HIS A 199 -9.94 -11.75 16.58
CA HIS A 199 -10.60 -12.97 16.11
C HIS A 199 -10.90 -13.95 17.26
N TYR A 200 -11.98 -14.72 17.10
CA TYR A 200 -12.41 -15.75 18.03
C TYR A 200 -11.29 -16.71 18.47
N ARG A 201 -10.33 -17.07 17.61
CA ARG A 201 -9.23 -17.96 17.97
C ARG A 201 -8.34 -17.39 19.07
N TYR A 202 -8.01 -16.11 19.01
CA TYR A 202 -7.23 -15.45 20.07
C TYR A 202 -8.01 -15.44 21.37
N GLN A 203 -9.29 -15.02 21.33
CA GLN A 203 -10.17 -15.01 22.50
C GLN A 203 -10.40 -16.40 23.09
N ARG A 204 -10.49 -17.42 22.23
CA ARG A 204 -10.61 -18.84 22.68
C ARG A 204 -9.34 -19.28 23.39
N ALA A 205 -8.16 -18.99 22.86
CA ALA A 205 -6.89 -19.30 23.48
C ALA A 205 -6.76 -18.59 24.85
N GLU A 206 -7.15 -17.32 24.94
CA GLU A 206 -7.19 -16.57 26.22
C GLU A 206 -8.15 -17.19 27.25
N LYS A 207 -9.30 -17.74 26.82
CA LYS A 207 -10.21 -18.44 27.73
C LYS A 207 -9.61 -19.72 28.28
N LYS A 208 -8.75 -20.39 27.52
CA LYS A 208 -8.18 -21.70 27.85
C LYS A 208 -6.87 -21.59 28.63
N PHE A 209 -6.03 -20.62 28.32
CA PHE A 209 -4.68 -20.45 28.85
C PHE A 209 -4.57 -19.18 29.68
N SER A 210 -3.76 -19.28 30.75
CA SER A 210 -3.50 -18.16 31.67
C SER A 210 -2.31 -17.30 31.29
N HIS A 211 -1.42 -17.83 30.44
CA HIS A 211 -0.19 -17.15 30.01
C HIS A 211 -0.07 -17.07 28.50
N LEU A 212 0.47 -15.97 28.01
CA LEU A 212 0.84 -15.72 26.63
C LEU A 212 2.28 -15.22 26.55
N LEU A 213 3.13 -15.98 25.88
CA LEU A 213 4.48 -15.57 25.53
C LEU A 213 4.50 -15.10 24.08
N ARG A 214 5.00 -13.87 23.84
CA ARG A 214 5.28 -13.35 22.53
C ARG A 214 6.77 -13.44 22.26
N LEU A 215 7.13 -13.97 21.09
CA LEU A 215 8.50 -14.14 20.63
C LEU A 215 8.63 -13.54 19.22
N ASP A 216 9.80 -13.02 18.89
CA ASP A 216 10.11 -12.46 17.57
C ASP A 216 11.49 -12.97 17.13
N ILE A 217 11.63 -13.27 15.84
CA ILE A 217 12.93 -13.66 15.27
C ILE A 217 13.75 -12.40 14.99
N GLN A 218 14.94 -12.33 15.56
CA GLN A 218 15.82 -11.18 15.41
C GLN A 218 16.24 -10.99 13.95
N THR A 219 15.95 -9.81 13.37
CA THR A 219 16.33 -9.43 12.01
C THR A 219 16.11 -10.54 10.98
N CYS A 220 14.97 -11.24 11.04
CA CYS A 220 14.70 -12.49 10.33
C CYS A 220 15.19 -12.47 8.85
N PHE A 221 14.71 -11.52 8.05
CA PHE A 221 15.03 -11.45 6.62
C PHE A 221 16.50 -11.10 6.34
N GLU A 222 17.11 -10.30 7.19
CA GLU A 222 18.52 -9.90 7.07
C GLU A 222 19.47 -11.04 7.50
N SER A 223 18.97 -12.00 8.31
CA SER A 223 19.75 -13.10 8.88
C SER A 223 19.59 -14.43 8.15
N ILE A 224 18.56 -14.57 7.30
CA ILE A 224 18.32 -15.82 6.56
C ILE A 224 19.53 -16.14 5.69
N TYR A 225 20.14 -17.31 5.93
CA TYR A 225 21.14 -17.91 5.06
C TYR A 225 20.42 -18.61 3.90
N THR A 226 20.67 -18.20 2.65
CA THR A 226 19.83 -18.64 1.52
C THR A 226 19.80 -20.15 1.30
N HIS A 227 20.92 -20.84 1.57
CA HIS A 227 20.98 -22.31 1.47
C HIS A 227 20.04 -23.02 2.43
N SER A 228 19.59 -22.38 3.51
CA SER A 228 18.69 -22.98 4.49
C SER A 228 17.34 -23.37 3.91
N ILE A 229 16.91 -22.81 2.77
CA ILE A 229 15.72 -23.27 2.06
C ILE A 229 15.85 -24.71 1.58
N ALA A 230 17.03 -25.06 1.04
CA ALA A 230 17.31 -26.42 0.56
C ALA A 230 17.33 -27.41 1.74
N TRP A 231 17.86 -27.02 2.91
CA TRP A 231 17.82 -27.82 4.13
C TRP A 231 16.39 -28.07 4.59
N ALA A 232 15.57 -27.01 4.68
CA ALA A 232 14.18 -27.13 5.12
C ALA A 232 13.32 -28.03 4.21
N ILE A 233 13.59 -28.00 2.90
CA ILE A 233 12.85 -28.80 1.92
C ILE A 233 13.27 -30.28 1.96
N ASN A 234 14.55 -30.57 2.21
CA ASN A 234 15.12 -31.91 2.15
C ASN A 234 15.29 -32.58 3.53
N GLY A 235 14.57 -32.14 4.56
CA GLY A 235 14.48 -32.82 5.84
C GLY A 235 15.55 -32.45 6.87
N GLY A 236 16.25 -31.31 6.69
CA GLY A 236 17.25 -30.77 7.62
C GLY A 236 18.66 -30.71 7.01
N VAL A 237 19.58 -30.17 7.80
CA VAL A 237 20.97 -29.89 7.36
C VAL A 237 21.70 -31.17 7.03
N ASP A 238 21.65 -32.17 7.90
CA ASP A 238 22.39 -33.42 7.76
C ASP A 238 21.83 -34.25 6.60
N SER A 239 20.51 -34.43 6.55
CA SER A 239 19.82 -35.11 5.44
C SER A 239 20.17 -34.50 4.08
N TYR A 240 20.23 -33.16 4.01
CA TYR A 240 20.60 -32.45 2.79
C TYR A 240 22.08 -32.71 2.40
N LYS A 241 22.99 -32.60 3.35
CA LYS A 241 24.43 -32.80 3.09
C LYS A 241 24.76 -34.24 2.69
N ASP A 242 24.05 -35.22 3.27
CA ASP A 242 24.24 -36.62 2.92
C ASP A 242 23.67 -36.97 1.54
N THR A 243 22.61 -36.29 1.12
CA THR A 243 21.93 -36.54 -0.17
C THR A 243 22.61 -35.82 -1.33
N PHE A 244 23.02 -34.56 -1.13
CA PHE A 244 23.55 -33.70 -2.20
C PHE A 244 25.04 -33.42 -2.04
N ARG A 245 25.87 -34.15 -2.79
CA ARG A 245 27.36 -33.97 -2.83
C ARG A 245 27.83 -33.06 -3.98
N GLY A 246 26.90 -32.37 -4.68
CA GLY A 246 27.18 -31.54 -5.83
C GLY A 246 26.09 -30.52 -6.09
N LYS A 247 25.85 -30.20 -7.38
CA LYS A 247 24.83 -29.25 -7.78
C LYS A 247 23.44 -29.78 -7.42
N ASP A 248 22.70 -29.03 -6.59
CA ASP A 248 21.34 -29.37 -6.19
C ASP A 248 20.32 -28.89 -7.24
N GLY A 249 19.75 -29.84 -8.01
CA GLY A 249 18.69 -29.63 -8.97
C GLY A 249 17.28 -29.68 -8.36
N SER A 250 17.16 -29.85 -7.05
CA SER A 250 15.87 -29.80 -6.34
C SER A 250 15.25 -28.40 -6.37
N ILE A 251 13.96 -28.33 -6.01
CA ILE A 251 13.29 -27.01 -5.84
C ILE A 251 14.05 -26.15 -4.82
N GLY A 252 14.67 -26.75 -3.81
CA GLY A 252 15.45 -26.04 -2.80
C GLY A 252 16.67 -25.36 -3.39
N GLY A 253 17.50 -26.10 -4.14
CA GLY A 253 18.67 -25.55 -4.81
C GLY A 253 18.35 -24.51 -5.88
N ILE A 254 17.22 -24.71 -6.58
CA ILE A 254 16.72 -23.75 -7.57
C ILE A 254 16.30 -22.45 -6.90
N TRP A 255 15.55 -22.54 -5.80
CA TRP A 255 15.06 -21.35 -5.08
C TRP A 255 16.22 -20.59 -4.42
N ASP A 256 17.17 -21.32 -3.83
CA ASP A 256 18.40 -20.77 -3.31
C ASP A 256 19.18 -19.99 -4.38
N SER A 257 19.48 -20.63 -5.51
CA SER A 257 20.18 -20.00 -6.64
C SER A 257 19.46 -18.78 -7.18
N LEU A 258 18.12 -18.83 -7.25
CA LEU A 258 17.30 -17.70 -7.68
C LEU A 258 17.41 -16.55 -6.68
N MET A 259 17.28 -16.81 -5.38
CA MET A 259 17.35 -15.77 -4.34
C MET A 259 18.73 -15.10 -4.32
N GLN A 260 19.81 -15.86 -4.43
CA GLN A 260 21.16 -15.31 -4.57
C GLN A 260 21.31 -14.45 -5.84
N GLY A 261 20.78 -14.92 -6.97
CA GLY A 261 20.82 -14.19 -8.24
C GLY A 261 20.12 -12.82 -8.16
N LEU A 262 19.02 -12.72 -7.42
CA LEU A 262 18.28 -11.48 -7.16
C LEU A 262 19.06 -10.47 -6.29
N ASN A 263 19.99 -10.95 -5.47
CA ASN A 263 20.76 -10.17 -4.50
C ASN A 263 22.27 -10.16 -4.79
N TYR A 264 22.63 -10.09 -6.04
CA TYR A 264 24.04 -10.01 -6.51
C TYR A 264 24.94 -11.14 -5.99
N LYS A 265 24.38 -12.35 -5.89
CA LYS A 265 25.01 -13.57 -5.34
C LYS A 265 25.32 -13.50 -3.84
N GLU A 266 24.69 -12.60 -3.10
CA GLU A 266 24.77 -12.60 -1.64
C GLU A 266 24.01 -13.80 -1.08
N THR A 267 24.63 -14.51 -0.12
CA THR A 267 24.06 -15.70 0.51
C THR A 267 23.53 -15.43 1.92
N ASN A 268 23.93 -14.32 2.53
CA ASN A 268 23.48 -13.92 3.85
C ASN A 268 22.49 -12.77 3.76
N GLY A 269 21.26 -13.02 4.20
CA GLY A 269 20.14 -12.11 4.05
C GLY A 269 19.44 -12.22 2.69
N ILE A 270 18.16 -11.92 2.68
CA ILE A 270 17.32 -11.88 1.49
C ILE A 270 16.73 -10.50 1.30
N ILE A 271 16.36 -10.17 0.06
CA ILE A 271 15.74 -8.87 -0.25
C ILE A 271 14.44 -8.68 0.50
N ILE A 272 14.21 -7.50 1.08
CA ILE A 272 13.03 -7.18 1.89
C ILE A 272 12.05 -6.35 1.05
N GLY A 273 10.76 -6.67 1.16
CA GLY A 273 9.66 -5.94 0.51
C GLY A 273 8.79 -6.83 -0.36
N PRO A 274 9.32 -7.60 -1.32
CA PRO A 274 8.53 -8.51 -2.15
C PRO A 274 7.86 -9.63 -1.36
N GLU A 275 6.68 -10.06 -1.78
CA GLU A 275 5.98 -11.22 -1.22
C GLU A 275 6.75 -12.53 -1.45
N PHE A 276 7.50 -12.59 -2.55
CA PHE A 276 8.38 -13.71 -2.87
C PHE A 276 9.38 -14.03 -1.75
N SER A 277 9.96 -13.01 -1.14
CA SER A 277 10.88 -13.18 0.02
C SER A 277 10.16 -13.68 1.27
N ARG A 278 8.90 -13.26 1.48
CA ARG A 278 8.10 -13.76 2.59
C ARG A 278 7.77 -15.24 2.45
N LEU A 279 7.50 -15.70 1.23
CA LEU A 279 7.28 -17.13 0.97
C LEU A 279 8.54 -17.95 1.19
N PHE A 280 9.70 -17.42 0.85
CA PHE A 280 10.99 -18.05 1.12
C PHE A 280 11.18 -18.28 2.63
N ALA A 281 11.00 -17.22 3.43
CA ALA A 281 11.07 -17.30 4.88
C ALA A 281 9.98 -18.24 5.45
N GLU A 282 8.75 -18.18 4.92
CA GLU A 282 7.64 -19.01 5.37
C GLU A 282 7.98 -20.50 5.25
N VAL A 283 8.59 -20.96 4.15
CA VAL A 283 8.94 -22.37 3.97
C VAL A 283 9.99 -22.82 4.98
N ILE A 284 10.98 -22.01 5.27
CA ILE A 284 11.99 -22.31 6.29
C ILE A 284 11.34 -22.42 7.66
N LEU A 285 10.54 -21.44 8.04
CA LEU A 285 9.89 -21.41 9.34
C LEU A 285 8.81 -22.48 9.49
N GLN A 286 8.16 -22.92 8.42
CA GLN A 286 7.25 -24.06 8.44
C GLN A 286 7.95 -25.36 8.84
N TYR A 287 9.18 -25.54 8.40
CA TYR A 287 9.98 -26.69 8.79
C TYR A 287 10.39 -26.61 10.28
N VAL A 288 10.83 -25.45 10.74
CA VAL A 288 11.14 -25.22 12.17
C VAL A 288 9.92 -25.47 13.03
N ASP A 289 8.77 -24.88 12.69
CA ASP A 289 7.51 -25.08 13.42
C ASP A 289 7.12 -26.56 13.50
N GLN A 290 7.23 -27.29 12.40
CA GLN A 290 6.92 -28.72 12.33
C GLN A 290 7.83 -29.53 13.28
N ARG A 291 9.14 -29.21 13.30
CA ARG A 291 10.09 -29.87 14.19
C ARG A 291 9.79 -29.59 15.65
N VAL A 292 9.49 -28.35 16.02
CA VAL A 292 9.09 -27.99 17.38
C VAL A 292 7.83 -28.75 17.82
N GLU A 293 6.79 -28.76 16.98
CA GLU A 293 5.53 -29.47 17.26
C GLU A 293 5.75 -30.99 17.46
N GLN A 294 6.57 -31.61 16.60
CA GLN A 294 6.90 -33.02 16.66
C GLN A 294 7.72 -33.40 17.91
N GLU A 295 8.75 -32.63 18.23
CA GLU A 295 9.61 -32.91 19.39
C GLU A 295 8.86 -32.68 20.71
N LEU A 296 8.02 -31.67 20.83
CA LEU A 296 7.15 -31.46 21.99
C LEU A 296 6.20 -32.63 22.19
N LEU A 297 5.66 -33.19 21.10
CA LEU A 297 4.78 -34.37 21.19
C LEU A 297 5.54 -35.63 21.51
N LEU A 298 6.63 -35.96 20.79
CA LEU A 298 7.28 -37.26 20.85
C LEU A 298 8.18 -37.44 22.06
N LYS A 299 8.88 -36.37 22.50
CA LYS A 299 9.84 -36.39 23.61
C LYS A 299 9.25 -35.95 24.94
N HIS A 300 8.25 -35.06 24.90
CA HIS A 300 7.70 -34.41 26.08
C HIS A 300 6.20 -34.71 26.30
N GLU A 301 5.55 -35.41 25.35
CA GLU A 301 4.13 -35.74 25.35
C GLU A 301 3.18 -34.53 25.35
N TYR A 302 3.68 -33.33 25.06
CA TYR A 302 2.88 -32.10 25.01
C TYR A 302 2.16 -31.95 23.66
N ARG A 303 0.83 -31.86 23.72
CA ARG A 303 -0.06 -31.83 22.56
C ARG A 303 -0.49 -30.44 22.22
N HIS A 304 -0.24 -30.02 20.95
CA HIS A 304 -0.75 -28.77 20.44
C HIS A 304 -2.29 -28.70 20.55
N LYS A 305 -2.83 -27.55 20.95
CA LYS A 305 -4.24 -27.28 21.26
C LYS A 305 -4.79 -28.00 22.51
N VAL A 306 -3.98 -28.75 23.24
CA VAL A 306 -4.33 -29.35 24.53
C VAL A 306 -3.51 -28.74 25.64
N ASP A 307 -2.20 -28.89 25.61
CA ASP A 307 -1.28 -28.44 26.67
C ASP A 307 -0.74 -27.04 26.38
N TYR A 308 -0.65 -26.69 25.09
CA TYR A 308 -0.30 -25.35 24.59
C TYR A 308 -1.03 -25.04 23.29
N GLU A 309 -1.02 -23.76 22.90
CA GLU A 309 -1.51 -23.31 21.58
C GLU A 309 -0.52 -22.30 21.01
N CYS A 310 0.05 -22.57 19.83
CA CYS A 310 1.04 -21.71 19.19
C CYS A 310 0.50 -21.19 17.86
N TYR A 311 0.70 -19.89 17.64
CA TYR A 311 0.38 -19.20 16.38
C TYR A 311 1.58 -18.39 15.92
N ARG A 312 1.87 -18.41 14.62
CA ARG A 312 2.93 -17.61 14.03
C ARG A 312 2.38 -16.71 12.90
N TYR A 313 2.71 -15.43 12.97
CA TYR A 313 2.45 -14.46 11.91
C TYR A 313 3.77 -13.93 11.37
N VAL A 314 4.22 -14.47 10.23
CA VAL A 314 5.53 -14.25 9.61
C VAL A 314 6.67 -14.64 10.56
N ASP A 315 7.27 -13.69 11.27
CA ASP A 315 8.36 -13.83 12.26
C ASP A 315 7.90 -13.71 13.72
N ASP A 316 6.66 -13.27 13.97
CA ASP A 316 6.06 -13.13 15.31
C ASP A 316 5.38 -14.41 15.78
N TYR A 317 5.75 -14.94 16.94
CA TYR A 317 5.09 -16.08 17.60
C TYR A 317 4.21 -15.63 18.76
N PHE A 318 3.09 -16.34 18.92
CA PHE A 318 2.13 -16.21 20.02
C PHE A 318 1.96 -17.59 20.65
N PHE A 319 2.59 -17.81 21.80
CA PHE A 319 2.60 -19.09 22.49
C PHE A 319 1.77 -18.99 23.77
N PHE A 320 0.63 -19.71 23.80
CA PHE A 320 -0.31 -19.76 24.92
C PHE A 320 -0.08 -21.03 25.72
N PHE A 321 0.01 -20.92 27.05
CA PHE A 321 0.31 -22.04 27.95
C PHE A 321 -0.25 -21.82 29.36
N ASN A 322 -0.28 -22.92 30.17
CA ASN A 322 -0.60 -22.88 31.59
C ASN A 322 0.58 -23.37 32.45
N ASP A 323 1.40 -24.27 31.92
CA ASP A 323 2.51 -24.90 32.60
C ASP A 323 3.85 -24.27 32.12
N GLU A 324 4.64 -23.84 33.10
CA GLU A 324 5.94 -23.23 32.85
C GLU A 324 6.93 -24.20 32.17
N GLY A 325 6.85 -25.49 32.55
CA GLY A 325 7.68 -26.53 31.93
C GLY A 325 7.44 -26.68 30.43
N VAL A 326 6.19 -26.50 29.97
CA VAL A 326 5.83 -26.51 28.55
C VAL A 326 6.49 -25.32 27.83
N LYS A 327 6.46 -24.12 28.43
CA LYS A 327 7.07 -22.91 27.89
C LYS A 327 8.59 -23.07 27.74
N GLU A 328 9.27 -23.50 28.83
CA GLU A 328 10.73 -23.67 28.81
C GLU A 328 11.19 -24.63 27.72
N LYS A 329 10.52 -25.77 27.60
CA LYS A 329 10.83 -26.79 26.57
C LYS A 329 10.57 -26.25 25.16
N ALA A 330 9.43 -25.57 24.95
CA ALA A 330 9.09 -24.99 23.64
C ALA A 330 10.08 -23.91 23.21
N VAL A 331 10.48 -23.02 24.12
CA VAL A 331 11.46 -21.96 23.84
C VAL A 331 12.83 -22.56 23.53
N CYS A 332 13.30 -23.52 24.34
CA CYS A 332 14.57 -24.20 24.13
C CYS A 332 14.63 -24.89 22.75
N LEU A 333 13.59 -25.69 22.40
CA LEU A 333 13.51 -26.35 21.10
C LEU A 333 13.45 -25.35 19.94
N LEU A 334 12.67 -24.28 20.10
CA LEU A 334 12.59 -23.23 19.07
C LEU A 334 13.94 -22.55 18.87
N GLU A 335 14.65 -22.19 19.93
CA GLU A 335 16.00 -21.63 19.84
C GLU A 335 16.99 -22.57 19.16
N ASP A 336 16.98 -23.85 19.53
CA ASP A 336 17.92 -24.83 18.97
C ASP A 336 17.66 -25.03 17.46
N PHE A 337 16.40 -25.19 17.04
CA PHE A 337 16.09 -25.34 15.63
C PHE A 337 16.31 -24.05 14.84
N LEU A 338 16.03 -22.87 15.40
CA LEU A 338 16.38 -21.61 14.75
C LEU A 338 17.89 -21.46 14.56
N LYS A 339 18.73 -21.83 15.55
CA LYS A 339 20.19 -21.82 15.44
C LYS A 339 20.71 -22.74 14.34
N GLU A 340 20.10 -23.92 14.15
CA GLU A 340 20.41 -24.83 13.03
C GLU A 340 20.27 -24.09 11.68
N PHE A 341 19.27 -23.21 11.54
CA PHE A 341 19.01 -22.40 10.36
C PHE A 341 19.68 -21.01 10.38
N LYS A 342 20.63 -20.77 11.30
CA LYS A 342 21.34 -19.48 11.46
C LYS A 342 20.44 -18.32 11.87
N LEU A 343 19.31 -18.61 12.51
CA LEU A 343 18.38 -17.64 13.05
C LEU A 343 18.45 -17.62 14.59
N SER A 344 17.97 -16.53 15.20
CA SER A 344 17.93 -16.39 16.66
C SER A 344 16.67 -15.66 17.11
N LEU A 345 16.23 -15.91 18.33
CA LEU A 345 15.15 -15.14 18.96
C LEU A 345 15.65 -13.78 19.44
N SER A 346 14.78 -12.78 19.41
CA SER A 346 15.04 -11.45 19.94
C SER A 346 14.75 -11.41 21.44
N GLN A 347 15.78 -11.37 22.27
CA GLN A 347 15.64 -11.28 23.72
C GLN A 347 14.94 -9.98 24.17
N GLU A 348 15.16 -8.89 23.44
CA GLU A 348 14.53 -7.59 23.74
C GLU A 348 13.03 -7.57 23.52
N LYS A 349 12.50 -8.47 22.68
CA LYS A 349 11.08 -8.55 22.32
C LYS A 349 10.36 -9.75 22.96
N LEU A 350 11.04 -10.49 23.82
CA LEU A 350 10.43 -11.53 24.62
C LEU A 350 9.49 -10.86 25.63
N HIS A 351 8.21 -11.10 25.49
CA HIS A 351 7.20 -10.47 26.33
C HIS A 351 6.16 -11.49 26.79
N GLU A 352 6.16 -11.77 28.07
CA GLU A 352 5.20 -12.62 28.72
C GLU A 352 4.06 -11.80 29.32
N MET A 353 2.85 -12.29 29.21
CA MET A 353 1.64 -11.66 29.74
C MET A 353 0.78 -12.71 30.45
N GLU A 354 0.24 -12.30 31.60
CA GLU A 354 -0.81 -13.02 32.28
C GLU A 354 -2.19 -12.52 31.85
N ARG A 355 -3.19 -13.39 31.92
CA ARG A 355 -4.57 -13.05 31.62
C ARG A 355 -5.11 -11.97 32.58
N PRO A 356 -5.76 -10.91 32.12
CA PRO A 356 -6.20 -10.68 30.71
C PRO A 356 -5.07 -10.18 29.81
N PHE A 357 -5.00 -10.73 28.57
CA PHE A 357 -3.96 -10.40 27.60
C PHE A 357 -4.22 -9.04 26.93
N ILE A 358 -4.12 -7.97 27.70
CA ILE A 358 -4.31 -6.61 27.23
C ILE A 358 -3.01 -5.81 27.30
N THR A 359 -2.60 -5.24 26.16
CA THR A 359 -1.42 -4.39 26.12
C THR A 359 -1.79 -2.92 26.35
N ASN A 360 -0.83 -2.11 26.79
CA ASN A 360 -1.01 -0.66 26.89
C ASN A 360 -1.42 -0.04 25.54
N ILE A 361 -0.90 -0.58 24.43
CA ILE A 361 -1.31 -0.16 23.08
C ILE A 361 -2.80 -0.45 22.85
N THR A 362 -3.31 -1.59 23.29
CA THR A 362 -4.74 -1.91 23.16
C THR A 362 -5.61 -0.96 24.00
N LYS A 363 -5.21 -0.66 25.23
CA LYS A 363 -5.91 0.32 26.08
C LYS A 363 -5.93 1.70 25.41
N ALA A 364 -4.77 2.18 24.95
CA ALA A 364 -4.67 3.45 24.23
C ALA A 364 -5.56 3.48 22.98
N LYS A 365 -5.61 2.39 22.20
CA LYS A 365 -6.48 2.31 21.00
C LYS A 365 -7.96 2.39 21.33
N LEU A 366 -8.43 1.77 22.41
CA LEU A 366 -9.83 1.86 22.84
C LEU A 366 -10.22 3.28 23.25
N GLU A 367 -9.36 3.94 24.04
CA GLU A 367 -9.59 5.33 24.43
C GLU A 367 -9.53 6.29 23.24
N ILE A 368 -8.60 6.07 22.29
CA ILE A 368 -8.50 6.84 21.05
C ILE A 368 -9.74 6.64 20.18
N ASP A 369 -10.27 5.42 20.08
CA ASP A 369 -11.50 5.17 19.30
C ASP A 369 -12.68 5.93 19.91
N SER A 370 -12.84 5.91 21.24
CA SER A 370 -13.84 6.70 21.96
C SER A 370 -13.66 8.20 21.70
N LEU A 371 -12.44 8.70 21.74
CA LEU A 371 -12.11 10.10 21.43
C LEU A 371 -12.50 10.47 19.99
N ILE A 372 -12.21 9.62 19.03
CA ILE A 372 -12.57 9.82 17.62
C ILE A 372 -14.09 9.80 17.45
N GLN A 373 -14.79 8.90 18.13
CA GLN A 373 -16.25 8.82 18.07
C GLN A 373 -16.91 10.06 18.67
N GLU A 374 -16.36 10.62 19.74
CA GLU A 374 -16.86 11.84 20.38
C GLU A 374 -16.68 13.09 19.50
N TYR A 375 -15.49 13.29 18.94
CA TYR A 375 -15.12 14.55 18.27
C TYR A 375 -15.27 14.53 16.76
N ILE A 376 -15.00 13.40 16.07
CA ILE A 376 -15.04 13.30 14.61
C ILE A 376 -16.38 12.71 14.19
N ARG A 377 -17.46 13.45 14.47
CA ARG A 377 -18.84 13.03 14.17
C ARG A 377 -19.67 14.21 13.69
N PHE A 378 -20.54 13.94 12.74
CA PHE A 378 -21.63 14.83 12.37
C PHE A 378 -22.82 14.57 13.30
N HIS A 379 -23.26 15.62 14.01
CA HIS A 379 -24.39 15.56 14.90
C HIS A 379 -25.62 16.13 14.23
N GLN A 380 -26.72 15.42 14.34
CA GLN A 380 -28.05 15.86 13.90
C GLN A 380 -28.98 15.71 15.08
N ASP A 381 -29.49 16.85 15.58
CA ASP A 381 -30.53 16.81 16.60
C ASP A 381 -31.85 16.50 15.89
N ALA A 382 -32.55 15.46 16.34
CA ALA A 382 -33.92 15.21 15.91
C ALA A 382 -34.81 16.37 16.39
N ILE A 383 -35.60 16.93 15.49
CA ILE A 383 -36.68 17.83 15.91
C ILE A 383 -37.66 16.95 16.65
N ALA A 384 -37.76 17.14 17.96
CA ALA A 384 -38.82 16.56 18.73
C ALA A 384 -40.15 17.04 18.09
N SER A 385 -40.87 16.16 17.42
CA SER A 385 -42.27 16.37 17.12
C SER A 385 -42.95 16.48 18.47
N ARG A 386 -43.41 17.68 18.80
CA ARG A 386 -44.31 17.86 19.94
C ARG A 386 -45.65 17.22 19.59
N ASP A 387 -45.75 15.93 19.80
CA ASP A 387 -47.03 15.28 20.06
C ASP A 387 -47.12 15.07 21.58
N PRO A 388 -48.08 15.68 22.26
CA PRO A 388 -48.27 15.44 23.69
C PRO A 388 -49.08 14.16 23.85
N MET A 389 -48.54 13.19 24.53
CA MET A 389 -49.12 11.95 25.04
C MET A 389 -48.62 10.65 24.38
N SER A 390 -47.59 10.09 24.97
CA SER A 390 -47.60 8.72 25.48
C SER A 390 -46.36 8.52 26.35
N SER A 391 -46.62 8.18 27.58
CA SER A 391 -45.70 7.88 28.67
C SER A 391 -45.09 6.49 28.47
N GLU A 392 -43.90 6.39 29.03
CA GLU A 392 -43.22 5.18 29.57
C GLU A 392 -42.54 4.22 28.60
N GLY A 393 -41.24 4.03 28.87
CA GLY A 393 -40.61 2.73 28.82
C GLY A 393 -39.38 2.62 27.92
N ASP A 394 -38.27 2.42 28.61
CA ASP A 394 -37.06 1.70 28.24
C ASP A 394 -36.00 2.37 27.37
N ASP A 395 -35.03 2.86 28.10
CA ASP A 395 -33.65 2.99 27.63
C ASP A 395 -33.09 1.63 27.18
N ALA A 396 -32.89 1.48 25.89
CA ALA A 396 -32.07 0.44 25.33
C ALA A 396 -31.20 1.10 24.25
N ASP A 397 -29.94 1.33 24.63
CA ASP A 397 -28.85 1.60 23.69
C ASP A 397 -28.71 0.40 22.75
N HIS A 398 -29.39 0.44 21.64
CA HIS A 398 -29.11 -0.42 20.50
C HIS A 398 -28.17 0.34 19.56
N ASP A 399 -26.88 0.00 19.65
CA ASP A 399 -25.94 0.17 18.56
C ASP A 399 -26.46 -0.60 17.33
N VAL A 400 -27.24 0.08 16.54
CA VAL A 400 -27.65 -0.42 15.23
C VAL A 400 -26.46 -0.21 14.29
N ASP A 401 -25.66 -1.23 14.16
CA ASP A 401 -24.85 -1.45 12.97
C ASP A 401 -25.80 -1.61 11.78
N ALA A 402 -26.30 -0.49 11.29
CA ALA A 402 -27.10 -0.43 10.09
C ALA A 402 -26.19 -0.59 8.86
N ASP A 403 -25.82 -1.83 8.59
CA ASP A 403 -25.46 -2.30 7.25
C ASP A 403 -26.75 -2.47 6.41
N ASP A 404 -27.57 -1.44 6.34
CA ASP A 404 -28.66 -1.36 5.37
C ASP A 404 -28.16 -0.65 4.11
N ASP A 405 -27.49 -1.44 3.26
CA ASP A 405 -27.35 -1.13 1.84
C ASP A 405 -28.73 -1.30 1.17
N ILE A 406 -29.49 -0.21 1.14
CA ILE A 406 -30.67 -0.14 0.26
C ILE A 406 -30.15 -0.02 -1.17
N ASP A 407 -30.20 -1.14 -1.89
CA ASP A 407 -30.11 -1.23 -3.35
C ASP A 407 -31.24 -0.37 -3.96
N THR A 408 -30.88 0.82 -4.43
CA THR A 408 -31.72 1.53 -5.41
C THR A 408 -31.19 1.31 -6.81
N ASP A 409 -31.25 0.06 -7.28
CA ASP A 409 -31.31 -0.26 -8.70
C ASP A 409 -32.78 -0.42 -9.06
N GLN A 410 -33.42 0.71 -9.35
CA GLN A 410 -34.67 0.71 -10.09
C GLN A 410 -34.58 1.73 -11.21
N SER A 411 -34.51 1.16 -12.40
CA SER A 411 -35.00 1.65 -13.72
C SER A 411 -35.33 3.14 -13.81
N GLU A 412 -34.68 3.81 -14.74
CA GLU A 412 -35.13 5.01 -15.40
C GLU A 412 -36.61 4.83 -15.83
N GLY A 413 -37.51 5.55 -15.20
CA GLY A 413 -38.92 5.58 -15.60
C GLY A 413 -39.97 5.78 -14.50
N CYS A 414 -39.64 6.49 -13.41
CA CYS A 414 -40.69 7.00 -12.50
C CYS A 414 -40.54 8.49 -12.26
N SER A 415 -41.58 9.23 -12.52
CA SER A 415 -41.73 10.66 -12.22
C SER A 415 -41.33 10.93 -10.77
N GLU A 416 -40.20 11.64 -10.54
CA GLU A 416 -39.81 12.14 -9.24
C GLU A 416 -40.88 13.08 -8.66
N LYS A 417 -41.84 12.56 -7.92
CA LYS A 417 -42.56 13.36 -6.92
C LYS A 417 -41.49 13.73 -5.87
N VAL A 418 -41.06 14.98 -5.91
CA VAL A 418 -40.17 15.54 -4.90
C VAL A 418 -40.88 15.45 -3.56
N ASP A 419 -40.28 14.72 -2.63
CA ASP A 419 -40.78 14.58 -1.26
C ASP A 419 -40.57 15.91 -0.52
N ALA A 420 -41.55 16.81 -0.63
CA ALA A 420 -41.53 18.14 -0.02
C ALA A 420 -41.37 18.05 1.51
N ASP A 421 -41.85 16.98 2.12
CA ASP A 421 -41.74 16.76 3.56
C ASP A 421 -40.32 16.42 3.96
N LYS A 422 -39.62 15.68 3.13
CA LYS A 422 -38.18 15.40 3.34
C LYS A 422 -37.34 16.67 3.28
N VAL A 423 -37.63 17.58 2.36
CA VAL A 423 -36.95 18.88 2.26
C VAL A 423 -37.27 19.77 3.45
N LYS A 424 -38.53 19.84 3.90
CA LYS A 424 -38.92 20.57 5.10
C LYS A 424 -38.25 20.02 6.35
N LYS A 425 -38.17 18.70 6.50
CA LYS A 425 -37.45 18.01 7.59
C LYS A 425 -35.95 18.36 7.57
N CYS A 426 -35.31 18.33 6.40
CA CYS A 426 -33.90 18.73 6.27
C CYS A 426 -33.71 20.24 6.58
N LEU A 427 -34.62 21.10 6.18
CA LEU A 427 -34.56 22.53 6.46
C LEU A 427 -34.62 22.84 7.96
N GLY A 428 -35.47 22.13 8.72
CA GLY A 428 -35.63 22.30 10.17
C GLY A 428 -34.58 21.63 11.02
N SER A 429 -33.80 20.68 10.48
CA SER A 429 -32.79 19.93 11.25
C SER A 429 -31.68 20.85 11.79
N LYS A 430 -31.36 20.74 13.08
CA LYS A 430 -30.14 21.32 13.63
C LYS A 430 -28.99 20.37 13.41
N VAL A 431 -27.89 20.89 12.87
CA VAL A 431 -26.69 20.10 12.52
C VAL A 431 -25.45 20.78 13.08
N SER A 432 -24.48 20.00 13.53
CA SER A 432 -23.22 20.54 14.04
C SER A 432 -22.05 19.57 13.88
N PHE A 433 -20.84 20.13 13.81
CA PHE A 433 -19.58 19.43 14.05
C PHE A 433 -18.94 20.02 15.30
N ARG A 434 -18.40 19.18 16.18
CA ARG A 434 -17.85 19.61 17.48
C ARG A 434 -16.32 19.56 17.56
N LEU A 435 -15.65 19.22 16.45
CA LEU A 435 -14.20 19.09 16.44
C LEU A 435 -13.52 20.46 16.64
N ARG A 436 -12.58 20.47 17.60
CA ARG A 436 -11.54 21.49 17.76
C ARG A 436 -10.20 20.77 17.89
N ALA A 437 -9.28 21.04 16.98
CA ALA A 437 -7.99 20.36 16.91
C ALA A 437 -7.18 20.49 18.19
N THR A 438 -7.16 21.70 18.79
CA THR A 438 -6.44 21.93 20.05
C THR A 438 -6.93 21.04 21.20
N THR A 439 -8.24 20.88 21.34
CA THR A 439 -8.83 20.02 22.37
C THR A 439 -8.58 18.54 22.09
N PHE A 440 -8.77 18.11 20.83
CA PHE A 440 -8.50 16.75 20.41
C PHE A 440 -7.05 16.38 20.63
N ASN A 441 -6.11 17.22 20.18
CA ASN A 441 -4.68 17.00 20.32
C ASN A 441 -4.23 16.93 21.78
N ALA A 442 -4.82 17.75 22.67
CA ALA A 442 -4.54 17.70 24.10
C ALA A 442 -5.00 16.37 24.72
N LYS A 443 -6.25 15.94 24.43
CA LYS A 443 -6.77 14.63 24.89
C LYS A 443 -5.97 13.45 24.32
N PHE A 444 -5.61 13.50 23.05
CA PHE A 444 -4.75 12.48 22.42
C PHE A 444 -3.40 12.34 23.12
N LYS A 445 -2.74 13.46 23.45
CA LYS A 445 -1.50 13.45 24.23
C LYS A 445 -1.70 12.85 25.63
N ALA A 446 -2.76 13.23 26.32
CA ALA A 446 -3.08 12.70 27.64
C ALA A 446 -3.32 11.18 27.63
N ILE A 447 -4.02 10.66 26.60
CA ILE A 447 -4.21 9.21 26.42
C ILE A 447 -2.87 8.51 26.22
N CYS A 448 -2.00 9.04 25.36
CA CYS A 448 -0.68 8.44 25.10
C CYS A 448 0.17 8.41 26.39
N GLU A 449 0.20 9.50 27.14
CA GLU A 449 0.96 9.60 28.40
C GLU A 449 0.37 8.69 29.48
N GLY A 450 -0.96 8.74 29.71
CA GLY A 450 -1.63 7.91 30.70
C GLY A 450 -1.53 6.40 30.45
N SER A 451 -1.44 6.01 29.19
CA SER A 451 -1.24 4.60 28.79
C SER A 451 0.25 4.20 28.76
N GLY A 452 1.20 5.14 28.91
CA GLY A 452 2.63 4.88 28.75
C GLY A 452 3.01 4.46 27.32
N VAL A 453 2.26 4.89 26.30
CA VAL A 453 2.46 4.50 24.90
C VAL A 453 2.96 5.69 24.10
N ALA A 454 4.04 5.49 23.34
CA ALA A 454 4.53 6.54 22.46
C ALA A 454 3.53 6.80 21.32
N SER A 455 3.28 8.08 20.99
CA SER A 455 2.33 8.48 19.95
C SER A 455 2.61 7.83 18.58
N LYS A 456 3.88 7.56 18.27
CA LYS A 456 4.31 6.85 17.05
C LYS A 456 3.73 5.45 16.91
N ASP A 457 3.40 4.76 17.98
CA ASP A 457 2.96 3.36 17.98
C ASP A 457 1.44 3.24 17.76
N VAL A 458 0.71 4.32 18.02
CA VAL A 458 -0.74 4.41 17.79
C VAL A 458 -1.11 5.31 16.60
N ALA A 459 -0.17 6.12 16.07
CA ALA A 459 -0.45 7.10 15.02
C ALA A 459 -1.09 6.49 13.76
N ASN A 460 -0.56 5.36 13.27
CA ASN A 460 -1.08 4.70 12.06
C ASN A 460 -2.53 4.25 12.25
N TYR A 461 -2.84 3.65 13.39
CA TYR A 461 -4.20 3.27 13.78
C TYR A 461 -5.12 4.49 13.88
N THR A 462 -4.70 5.51 14.61
CA THR A 462 -5.48 6.74 14.83
C THR A 462 -5.85 7.41 13.52
N ILE A 463 -4.87 7.61 12.61
CA ILE A 463 -5.11 8.23 11.30
C ILE A 463 -6.04 7.37 10.44
N ALA A 464 -5.91 6.04 10.48
CA ALA A 464 -6.80 5.14 9.75
C ALA A 464 -8.26 5.23 10.25
N CYS A 465 -8.47 5.27 11.58
CA CYS A 465 -9.78 5.47 12.19
C CYS A 465 -10.38 6.84 11.83
N ILE A 466 -9.57 7.91 11.90
CA ILE A 466 -9.99 9.25 11.48
C ILE A 466 -10.41 9.24 9.99
N ALA A 467 -9.64 8.64 9.10
CA ALA A 467 -9.96 8.56 7.67
C ALA A 467 -11.32 7.85 7.42
N SER A 468 -11.57 6.74 8.13
CA SER A 468 -12.85 6.03 8.07
C SER A 468 -14.01 6.88 8.62
N ARG A 469 -13.76 7.60 9.71
CA ARG A 469 -14.78 8.44 10.35
C ARG A 469 -15.13 9.68 9.54
N ILE A 470 -14.14 10.29 8.87
CA ILE A 470 -14.36 11.38 7.91
C ILE A 470 -15.37 10.94 6.85
N GLU A 471 -15.18 9.77 6.24
CA GLU A 471 -16.08 9.24 5.21
C GLU A 471 -17.50 9.10 5.73
N LYS A 472 -17.69 8.53 6.94
CA LYS A 472 -19.01 8.39 7.59
C LYS A 472 -19.64 9.75 7.87
N SER A 473 -18.87 10.71 8.38
CA SER A 473 -19.34 12.05 8.70
C SER A 473 -19.77 12.84 7.46
N LEU A 474 -19.01 12.74 6.37
CA LEU A 474 -19.35 13.36 5.10
C LEU A 474 -20.63 12.76 4.48
N LYS A 475 -20.80 11.44 4.58
CA LYS A 475 -22.06 10.78 4.15
C LYS A 475 -23.25 11.22 4.99
N ALA A 476 -23.08 11.36 6.30
CA ALA A 476 -24.15 11.84 7.18
C ALA A 476 -24.53 13.30 6.85
N PHE A 477 -23.54 14.15 6.61
CA PHE A 477 -23.77 15.52 6.13
C PHE A 477 -24.54 15.55 4.81
N ASP A 478 -24.16 14.71 3.85
CA ASP A 478 -24.80 14.63 2.53
C ASP A 478 -26.29 14.23 2.58
N ARG A 479 -26.69 13.44 3.57
CA ARG A 479 -28.09 13.06 3.76
C ARG A 479 -29.01 14.28 3.97
N ILE A 480 -28.47 15.36 4.54
CA ILE A 480 -29.21 16.62 4.76
C ILE A 480 -28.87 17.64 3.68
N TYR A 481 -27.61 17.78 3.31
CA TYR A 481 -27.11 18.79 2.36
C TYR A 481 -27.64 18.56 0.94
N LYS A 482 -27.54 17.32 0.41
CA LYS A 482 -27.92 17.02 -0.97
C LYS A 482 -29.40 17.27 -1.30
N PRO A 483 -30.36 16.90 -0.46
CA PRO A 483 -31.78 17.27 -0.69
C PRO A 483 -31.97 18.78 -0.77
N LEU A 484 -31.31 19.57 0.05
CA LEU A 484 -31.42 21.02 0.05
C LEU A 484 -30.72 21.67 -1.15
N ALA A 485 -29.51 21.20 -1.48
CA ALA A 485 -28.66 21.80 -2.48
C ALA A 485 -28.97 21.37 -3.93
N PHE A 486 -29.39 20.13 -4.16
CA PHE A 486 -29.39 19.51 -5.49
C PHE A 486 -30.76 19.01 -6.00
N THR A 487 -31.84 19.06 -5.20
CA THR A 487 -33.16 18.61 -5.65
C THR A 487 -33.94 19.69 -6.42
N LYS A 488 -34.92 19.26 -7.23
CA LYS A 488 -35.84 20.16 -7.96
C LYS A 488 -36.71 20.99 -7.02
N ALA A 489 -36.88 20.58 -5.76
CA ALA A 489 -37.58 21.31 -4.73
C ALA A 489 -37.03 22.73 -4.49
N GLY A 490 -35.75 22.96 -4.72
CA GLY A 490 -35.18 24.31 -4.74
C GLY A 490 -35.74 25.21 -5.86
N ARG A 491 -36.41 24.63 -6.90
CA ARG A 491 -37.15 25.41 -7.91
C ARG A 491 -38.58 25.71 -7.49
N LEU A 492 -39.18 24.84 -6.67
CA LEU A 492 -40.56 25.02 -6.13
C LEU A 492 -40.61 26.10 -5.04
N LEU A 493 -39.47 26.41 -4.43
CA LEU A 493 -39.37 27.45 -3.39
C LEU A 493 -38.96 28.82 -3.95
N LYS A 494 -38.75 28.97 -5.27
CA LYS A 494 -38.50 30.27 -5.92
C LYS A 494 -39.75 31.11 -5.86
N GLY A 495 -39.75 32.13 -5.01
CA GLY A 495 -40.79 33.16 -4.96
C GLY A 495 -41.42 33.36 -3.59
N SER A 496 -40.93 32.79 -2.52
CA SER A 496 -41.43 33.00 -1.17
C SER A 496 -40.31 33.18 -0.14
N VAL A 497 -40.66 33.66 1.05
CA VAL A 497 -39.79 33.83 2.25
C VAL A 497 -38.90 32.59 2.57
N CYS A 498 -39.23 31.42 2.01
CA CYS A 498 -38.39 30.20 2.10
C CYS A 498 -37.05 30.25 1.39
N ASP A 499 -36.81 31.13 0.40
CA ASP A 499 -35.58 31.16 -0.37
C ASP A 499 -34.42 31.79 0.44
N GLU A 500 -34.71 32.75 1.28
CA GLU A 500 -33.74 33.33 2.22
C GLU A 500 -33.31 32.36 3.33
N GLY A 501 -34.26 31.61 3.87
CA GLY A 501 -34.02 30.59 4.88
C GLY A 501 -33.15 29.44 4.35
N LEU A 502 -33.42 28.98 3.12
CA LEU A 502 -32.62 27.96 2.45
C LEU A 502 -31.19 28.43 2.18
N THR A 503 -31.06 29.67 1.68
CA THR A 503 -29.73 30.28 1.41
C THR A 503 -28.91 30.43 2.69
N LYS A 504 -29.54 30.90 3.79
CA LYS A 504 -28.88 31.01 5.10
C LYS A 504 -28.46 29.64 5.62
N LYS A 505 -29.31 28.63 5.48
CA LYS A 505 -29.02 27.25 5.89
C LYS A 505 -27.88 26.64 5.11
N LEU A 506 -27.88 26.72 3.78
CA LEU A 506 -26.81 26.23 2.95
C LEU A 506 -25.48 26.94 3.25
N LYS A 507 -25.46 28.26 3.41
CA LYS A 507 -24.28 29.02 3.79
C LYS A 507 -23.75 28.59 5.16
N HIS A 508 -24.62 28.39 6.11
CA HIS A 508 -24.25 27.91 7.45
C HIS A 508 -23.62 26.51 7.38
N MET A 509 -24.25 25.58 6.66
CA MET A 509 -23.77 24.20 6.51
C MET A 509 -22.40 24.15 5.81
N GLU A 510 -22.19 24.93 4.76
CA GLU A 510 -20.89 25.00 4.05
C GLU A 510 -19.79 25.61 4.93
N LYS A 511 -20.09 26.65 5.68
CA LYS A 511 -19.13 27.25 6.62
C LYS A 511 -18.76 26.26 7.72
N MET A 512 -19.73 25.55 8.26
CA MET A 512 -19.55 24.54 9.28
C MET A 512 -18.71 23.36 8.76
N LEU A 513 -19.01 22.87 7.55
CA LEU A 513 -18.22 21.82 6.88
C LEU A 513 -16.78 22.26 6.66
N SER A 514 -16.57 23.48 6.13
CA SER A 514 -15.25 24.02 5.86
C SER A 514 -14.41 24.14 7.14
N SER A 515 -15.01 24.64 8.21
CA SER A 515 -14.34 24.73 9.53
C SER A 515 -14.01 23.34 10.08
N TYR A 516 -14.92 22.38 9.98
CA TYR A 516 -14.68 21.00 10.39
C TYR A 516 -13.51 20.36 9.65
N LEU A 517 -13.49 20.47 8.32
CA LEU A 517 -12.43 19.89 7.50
C LEU A 517 -11.07 20.57 7.78
N TYR A 518 -11.07 21.86 8.04
CA TYR A 518 -9.87 22.60 8.44
C TYR A 518 -9.27 22.03 9.75
N GLU A 519 -10.09 21.83 10.77
CA GLU A 519 -9.69 21.26 12.06
C GLU A 519 -9.24 19.78 11.92
N VAL A 520 -9.92 19.00 11.08
CA VAL A 520 -9.52 17.61 10.80
C VAL A 520 -8.13 17.53 10.19
N ILE A 521 -7.82 18.42 9.24
CA ILE A 521 -6.48 18.46 8.61
C ILE A 521 -5.42 18.78 9.65
N ASP A 522 -5.68 19.72 10.53
CA ASP A 522 -4.77 20.07 11.63
C ASP A 522 -4.47 18.86 12.54
N VAL A 523 -5.51 18.13 12.95
CA VAL A 523 -5.36 16.88 13.73
C VAL A 523 -4.53 15.84 12.98
N LEU A 524 -4.80 15.62 11.69
CA LEU A 524 -4.08 14.65 10.88
C LEU A 524 -2.58 14.96 10.82
N PHE A 525 -2.20 16.20 10.54
CA PHE A 525 -0.80 16.59 10.46
C PHE A 525 -0.13 16.65 11.84
N PHE A 526 -0.86 17.00 12.90
CA PHE A 526 -0.35 16.90 14.27
C PHE A 526 0.04 15.46 14.63
N ILE A 527 -0.85 14.48 14.40
CA ILE A 527 -0.57 13.07 14.69
C ILE A 527 0.56 12.55 13.80
N HIS A 528 0.57 12.93 12.51
CA HIS A 528 1.62 12.57 11.57
C HIS A 528 3.00 13.09 12.01
N SER A 529 3.07 14.29 12.58
CA SER A 529 4.34 14.86 13.07
C SER A 529 5.02 14.00 14.13
N GLY A 530 4.25 13.26 14.93
CA GLY A 530 4.73 12.29 15.92
C GLY A 530 5.22 10.96 15.31
N SER A 531 4.86 10.65 14.06
CA SER A 531 5.23 9.40 13.38
C SER A 531 5.35 9.60 11.88
N ARG A 532 6.48 10.14 11.43
CA ARG A 532 6.76 10.42 10.01
C ARG A 532 7.24 9.18 9.27
N ARG A 533 6.39 8.13 9.22
CA ARG A 533 6.67 6.88 8.51
C ARG A 533 5.90 6.84 7.19
N VAL A 534 6.37 6.08 6.21
CA VAL A 534 5.69 5.91 4.92
C VAL A 534 4.24 5.44 5.11
N ASN A 535 3.98 4.50 6.01
CA ASN A 535 2.62 4.00 6.28
C ASN A 535 1.70 5.09 6.84
N THR A 536 2.18 5.91 7.78
CA THR A 536 1.42 7.05 8.30
C THR A 536 1.18 8.12 7.23
N SER A 537 2.18 8.44 6.42
CA SER A 537 2.02 9.35 5.27
C SER A 537 0.97 8.84 4.29
N LEU A 538 0.95 7.53 4.01
CA LEU A 538 -0.06 6.92 3.14
C LEU A 538 -1.48 7.00 3.72
N LYS A 539 -1.64 6.86 5.05
CA LYS A 539 -2.96 6.99 5.71
C LYS A 539 -3.44 8.46 5.72
N VAL A 540 -2.54 9.41 5.98
CA VAL A 540 -2.87 10.85 5.82
C VAL A 540 -3.27 11.14 4.38
N PHE A 541 -2.51 10.63 3.41
CA PHE A 541 -2.84 10.75 1.99
C PHE A 541 -4.25 10.21 1.68
N GLN A 542 -4.64 9.08 2.26
CA GLN A 542 -5.99 8.53 2.13
C GLN A 542 -7.06 9.47 2.67
N ALA A 543 -6.87 10.00 3.88
CA ALA A 543 -7.80 10.91 4.51
C ALA A 543 -7.97 12.21 3.68
N LEU A 544 -6.86 12.80 3.26
CA LEU A 544 -6.87 14.00 2.42
C LEU A 544 -7.53 13.75 1.06
N ASN A 545 -7.29 12.60 0.44
CA ASN A 545 -7.92 12.25 -0.83
C ASN A 545 -9.45 12.12 -0.70
N HIS A 546 -9.96 11.57 0.40
CA HIS A 546 -11.41 11.53 0.68
C HIS A 546 -11.99 12.95 0.73
N ILE A 547 -11.31 13.88 1.39
CA ILE A 547 -11.72 15.29 1.51
C ILE A 547 -11.70 15.97 0.13
N ILE A 548 -10.60 15.84 -0.61
CA ILE A 548 -10.42 16.46 -1.92
C ILE A 548 -11.48 15.99 -2.91
N VAL A 549 -11.68 14.68 -3.02
CA VAL A 549 -12.67 14.10 -3.93
C VAL A 549 -14.08 14.51 -3.57
N TYR A 550 -14.38 14.57 -2.28
CA TYR A 550 -15.68 15.00 -1.79
C TYR A 550 -15.99 16.44 -2.21
N LEU A 551 -15.08 17.38 -1.93
CA LEU A 551 -15.24 18.79 -2.29
C LEU A 551 -15.29 19.00 -3.82
N ASP A 552 -14.46 18.31 -4.58
CA ASP A 552 -14.48 18.35 -6.04
C ASP A 552 -15.79 17.81 -6.61
N SER A 553 -16.35 16.73 -6.04
CA SER A 553 -17.62 16.16 -6.47
C SER A 553 -18.79 17.14 -6.28
N HIS A 554 -18.85 17.82 -5.14
CA HIS A 554 -19.86 18.85 -4.84
C HIS A 554 -19.78 20.01 -5.84
N TYR A 555 -18.58 20.53 -6.08
CA TYR A 555 -18.34 21.60 -7.04
C TYR A 555 -18.79 21.20 -8.45
N GLN A 556 -18.41 20.02 -8.93
CA GLN A 556 -18.77 19.53 -10.26
C GLN A 556 -20.28 19.31 -10.43
N VAL A 557 -20.94 18.78 -9.40
CA VAL A 557 -22.41 18.60 -9.42
C VAL A 557 -23.12 19.96 -9.42
N GLY A 558 -22.65 20.93 -8.63
CA GLY A 558 -23.16 22.31 -8.64
C GLY A 558 -23.06 22.94 -10.02
N LYS A 559 -21.88 22.84 -10.64
CA LYS A 559 -21.62 23.34 -12.00
C LYS A 559 -22.52 22.70 -13.05
N LYS A 560 -22.68 21.37 -13.00
CA LYS A 560 -23.52 20.61 -13.95
C LYS A 560 -25.02 20.95 -13.83
N LYS A 561 -25.49 21.33 -12.64
CA LYS A 561 -26.88 21.66 -12.37
C LYS A 561 -27.18 23.16 -12.44
N ASP A 562 -26.24 23.99 -12.90
CA ASP A 562 -26.35 25.46 -13.00
C ASP A 562 -26.82 26.10 -11.69
N ARG A 563 -26.21 25.70 -10.57
CA ARG A 563 -26.52 26.23 -9.24
C ARG A 563 -25.41 27.14 -8.74
N GLU A 564 -25.48 28.39 -9.15
CA GLU A 564 -24.44 29.39 -8.86
C GLU A 564 -24.14 29.53 -7.35
N LEU A 565 -25.16 29.54 -6.51
CA LEU A 565 -25.02 29.64 -5.05
C LEU A 565 -24.20 28.48 -4.48
N VAL A 566 -24.54 27.25 -4.89
CA VAL A 566 -23.83 26.03 -4.42
C VAL A 566 -22.40 26.01 -4.96
N MET A 567 -22.19 26.41 -6.21
CA MET A 567 -20.84 26.53 -6.78
C MET A 567 -19.97 27.51 -5.96
N ARG A 568 -20.52 28.69 -5.64
CA ARG A 568 -19.80 29.73 -4.87
C ARG A 568 -19.42 29.23 -3.47
N PHE A 569 -20.32 28.55 -2.77
CA PHE A 569 -20.01 27.98 -1.46
C PHE A 569 -19.01 26.83 -1.53
N SER A 570 -19.20 25.91 -2.45
CA SER A 570 -18.27 24.79 -2.66
C SER A 570 -16.89 25.27 -3.11
N GLU A 571 -16.80 26.34 -3.88
CA GLU A 571 -15.53 26.95 -4.28
C GLU A 571 -14.82 27.57 -3.07
N TYR A 572 -15.51 28.30 -2.24
CA TYR A 572 -14.95 28.85 -1.00
C TYR A 572 -14.43 27.73 -0.06
N ALA A 573 -15.21 26.68 0.13
CA ALA A 573 -14.79 25.53 0.95
C ALA A 573 -13.53 24.85 0.38
N ARG A 574 -13.48 24.67 -0.95
CA ARG A 574 -12.29 24.14 -1.63
C ARG A 574 -11.07 25.03 -1.44
N GLU A 575 -11.21 26.33 -1.63
CA GLU A 575 -10.13 27.30 -1.47
C GLU A 575 -9.55 27.26 -0.05
N LEU A 576 -10.38 27.29 0.97
CA LEU A 576 -9.96 27.25 2.35
C LEU A 576 -9.24 25.93 2.70
N VAL A 577 -9.83 24.80 2.33
CA VAL A 577 -9.31 23.47 2.66
C VAL A 577 -8.06 23.16 1.85
N PHE A 578 -8.02 23.50 0.57
CA PHE A 578 -6.85 23.24 -0.28
C PHE A 578 -5.66 24.13 0.12
N LYS A 579 -5.92 25.38 0.53
CA LYS A 579 -4.89 26.22 1.11
C LYS A 579 -4.35 25.62 2.42
N LYS A 580 -5.22 25.13 3.32
CA LYS A 580 -4.77 24.48 4.56
C LYS A 580 -3.89 23.25 4.27
N ILE A 581 -4.25 22.42 3.28
CA ILE A 581 -3.42 21.29 2.86
C ILE A 581 -2.05 21.76 2.36
N HIS A 582 -2.03 22.80 1.53
CA HIS A 582 -0.79 23.40 1.03
C HIS A 582 0.09 23.90 2.19
N ASP A 583 -0.48 24.70 3.10
CA ASP A 583 0.26 25.31 4.21
C ASP A 583 0.85 24.26 5.15
N GLU A 584 0.10 23.18 5.47
CA GLU A 584 0.59 22.07 6.30
C GLU A 584 1.72 21.29 5.61
N VAL A 585 1.60 21.04 4.31
CA VAL A 585 2.65 20.35 3.55
C VAL A 585 3.89 21.24 3.41
N ALA A 586 3.73 22.54 3.16
CA ALA A 586 4.85 23.48 3.11
C ALA A 586 5.56 23.57 4.46
N LEU A 587 4.80 23.58 5.57
CA LEU A 587 5.34 23.52 6.93
C LEU A 587 6.11 22.22 7.14
N LEU A 588 5.53 21.06 6.79
CA LEU A 588 6.19 19.75 6.89
C LEU A 588 7.53 19.77 6.16
N PHE A 589 7.59 20.28 4.93
CA PHE A 589 8.79 20.30 4.12
C PHE A 589 9.85 21.28 4.64
N SER A 590 9.47 22.28 5.40
CA SER A 590 10.41 23.24 6.00
C SER A 590 11.25 22.63 7.12
N TYR A 591 10.73 21.65 7.85
CA TYR A 591 11.42 20.97 8.96
C TYR A 591 11.75 19.50 8.73
N ASP A 592 11.31 18.93 7.60
CA ASP A 592 11.67 17.57 7.15
C ASP A 592 12.03 17.60 5.65
N PRO A 593 13.13 18.29 5.27
CA PRO A 593 13.58 18.32 3.88
C PRO A 593 13.99 16.90 3.45
N ILE A 594 14.09 16.72 2.13
CA ILE A 594 14.51 15.43 1.59
C ILE A 594 15.95 15.12 2.02
N ASP A 595 16.16 13.94 2.60
CA ASP A 595 17.46 13.45 3.02
C ASP A 595 18.04 12.49 1.97
N SER A 596 19.36 12.36 1.90
CA SER A 596 20.03 11.40 1.00
C SER A 596 19.61 9.94 1.28
N ARG A 597 19.23 9.62 2.50
CA ARG A 597 18.85 8.25 2.93
C ARG A 597 17.35 8.02 2.99
N LEU A 598 16.58 8.97 3.56
CA LEU A 598 15.15 8.84 3.85
C LEU A 598 14.37 9.77 2.92
N GLN A 599 13.95 9.25 1.77
CA GLN A 599 13.37 10.06 0.69
C GLN A 599 11.87 9.83 0.48
N LEU A 600 11.34 8.68 0.87
CA LEU A 600 9.97 8.29 0.51
C LEU A 600 8.88 8.90 1.37
N GLU A 601 9.15 9.19 2.62
CA GLU A 601 8.16 9.58 3.63
C GLU A 601 7.35 10.80 3.23
N THR A 602 8.01 11.76 2.62
CA THR A 602 7.42 13.05 2.23
C THR A 602 6.96 13.11 0.77
N LEU A 603 7.44 12.21 -0.10
CA LEU A 603 7.10 12.21 -1.54
C LEU A 603 5.61 12.03 -1.84
N TYR A 604 4.87 11.33 -0.96
CA TYR A 604 3.42 11.18 -1.10
C TYR A 604 2.69 12.52 -1.10
N PHE A 605 3.18 13.51 -0.34
CA PHE A 605 2.56 14.84 -0.26
C PHE A 605 2.74 15.64 -1.56
N LEU A 606 3.82 15.44 -2.32
CA LEU A 606 3.97 16.01 -3.65
C LEU A 606 2.90 15.49 -4.61
N ILE A 607 2.55 14.20 -4.52
CA ILE A 607 1.51 13.61 -5.37
C ILE A 607 0.13 14.21 -5.05
N ILE A 608 -0.17 14.43 -3.76
CA ILE A 608 -1.38 15.14 -3.33
C ILE A 608 -1.41 16.58 -3.87
N LEU A 609 -0.36 17.36 -3.62
CA LEU A 609 -0.32 18.74 -4.07
C LEU A 609 -0.47 18.84 -5.59
N ARG A 610 0.05 17.88 -6.35
CA ARG A 610 -0.18 17.83 -7.78
C ARG A 610 -1.64 17.58 -8.16
N SER A 611 -2.41 16.85 -7.35
CA SER A 611 -3.83 16.62 -7.60
C SER A 611 -4.70 17.85 -7.34
N LEU A 612 -4.20 18.81 -6.56
CA LEU A 612 -4.84 20.12 -6.37
C LEU A 612 -4.66 21.04 -7.59
N ASN A 613 -5.41 22.12 -7.63
CA ASN A 613 -5.25 23.16 -8.64
C ASN A 613 -3.84 23.75 -8.58
N ARG A 614 -3.33 24.29 -9.71
CA ARG A 614 -1.98 24.88 -9.80
C ARG A 614 -1.70 25.94 -8.73
N LYS A 615 -2.69 26.72 -8.34
CA LYS A 615 -2.67 27.75 -7.30
C LYS A 615 -2.20 27.21 -5.92
N TYR A 616 -2.41 25.93 -5.63
CA TYR A 616 -2.05 25.31 -4.35
C TYR A 616 -0.84 24.38 -4.44
N ARG A 617 -0.04 24.51 -5.48
CA ARG A 617 1.25 23.83 -5.59
C ARG A 617 2.33 24.68 -4.95
N LEU A 618 3.41 24.04 -4.52
CA LEU A 618 4.60 24.76 -4.04
C LEU A 618 5.16 25.65 -5.15
N SER A 619 5.68 26.77 -4.78
CA SER A 619 6.50 27.62 -5.65
C SER A 619 7.85 26.95 -5.93
N SER A 620 8.57 27.44 -6.95
CA SER A 620 9.93 26.97 -7.24
C SER A 620 10.88 27.16 -6.04
N SER A 621 10.72 28.26 -5.29
CA SER A 621 11.50 28.53 -4.07
C SER A 621 11.21 27.54 -2.94
N GLU A 622 9.95 27.24 -2.66
CA GLU A 622 9.56 26.27 -1.62
C GLU A 622 10.02 24.85 -1.98
N LEU A 623 9.84 24.43 -3.23
CA LEU A 623 10.35 23.17 -3.71
C LEU A 623 11.88 23.11 -3.64
N GLY A 624 12.56 24.21 -3.97
CA GLY A 624 14.02 24.33 -3.84
C GLY A 624 14.49 24.18 -2.41
N LYS A 625 13.81 24.78 -1.43
CA LYS A 625 14.12 24.62 0.00
C LYS A 625 13.93 23.18 0.45
N TYR A 626 12.84 22.53 0.06
CA TYR A 626 12.60 21.11 0.35
C TYR A 626 13.70 20.20 -0.20
N LEU A 627 14.24 20.53 -1.37
CA LEU A 627 15.33 19.80 -2.00
C LEU A 627 16.72 20.14 -1.44
N GLY A 628 16.82 21.04 -0.46
CA GLY A 628 18.08 21.47 0.12
C GLY A 628 18.96 22.30 -0.82
N LEU A 629 18.37 22.94 -1.84
CA LEU A 629 19.07 23.84 -2.77
C LEU A 629 19.46 25.14 -2.07
N GLY A 630 20.51 25.12 -1.37
CA GLY A 630 21.10 26.16 -0.53
C GLY A 630 22.21 25.61 0.34
N GLY A 631 22.32 24.27 0.40
CA GLY A 631 23.34 23.45 1.04
C GLY A 631 23.31 22.05 0.44
N SER A 632 24.30 21.68 -0.20
CA SER A 632 25.02 20.43 -0.48
C SER A 632 24.32 19.07 -0.73
N ALA A 633 23.05 18.90 -0.98
CA ALA A 633 22.56 17.60 -1.47
C ALA A 633 22.45 17.60 -3.00
N PRO A 634 23.41 17.03 -3.74
CA PRO A 634 23.31 16.98 -5.19
C PRO A 634 22.17 16.05 -5.61
N PHE A 635 21.43 16.43 -6.67
CA PHE A 635 20.37 15.59 -7.26
C PHE A 635 20.85 14.17 -7.62
N SER A 636 22.15 13.99 -7.81
CA SER A 636 22.77 12.67 -8.07
C SER A 636 22.65 11.70 -6.89
N GLU A 637 22.46 12.19 -5.65
CA GLU A 637 22.25 11.34 -4.47
C GLU A 637 20.80 10.86 -4.31
N LEU A 638 19.87 11.48 -5.02
CA LEU A 638 18.48 11.05 -4.99
C LEU A 638 18.32 9.68 -5.67
N ASN A 639 17.50 8.84 -5.08
CA ASN A 639 17.15 7.55 -5.67
C ASN A 639 16.16 7.70 -6.85
N ALA A 640 16.05 6.66 -7.68
CA ALA A 640 15.21 6.68 -8.87
C ALA A 640 13.74 7.07 -8.57
N ILE A 641 13.19 6.63 -7.43
CA ILE A 641 11.80 6.92 -7.07
C ILE A 641 11.61 8.40 -6.76
N ALA A 642 12.54 9.01 -6.01
CA ALA A 642 12.49 10.44 -5.71
C ALA A 642 12.60 11.27 -7.01
N LEU A 643 13.52 10.91 -7.89
CA LEU A 643 13.68 11.56 -9.20
C LEU A 643 12.40 11.45 -10.04
N ILE A 644 11.78 10.29 -10.10
CA ILE A 644 10.52 10.04 -10.82
C ILE A 644 9.38 10.89 -10.23
N VAL A 645 9.22 10.91 -8.89
CA VAL A 645 8.14 11.68 -8.25
C VAL A 645 8.34 13.17 -8.44
N LEU A 646 9.58 13.67 -8.38
CA LEU A 646 9.91 15.07 -8.65
C LEU A 646 9.60 15.46 -10.11
N LEU A 647 10.00 14.65 -11.08
CA LEU A 647 9.64 14.85 -12.49
C LEU A 647 8.11 14.82 -12.69
N TYR A 648 7.44 13.86 -12.02
CA TYR A 648 5.98 13.81 -12.03
C TYR A 648 5.40 15.10 -11.44
N TYR A 649 5.89 15.59 -10.29
CA TYR A 649 5.37 16.80 -9.64
C TYR A 649 5.55 18.04 -10.49
N MET A 650 6.75 18.30 -10.99
CA MET A 650 7.07 19.47 -11.81
C MET A 650 6.33 19.45 -13.15
N GLY A 651 6.25 18.30 -13.81
CA GLY A 651 5.53 18.14 -15.09
C GLY A 651 5.95 19.16 -16.15
N ASN A 652 4.96 19.80 -16.81
CA ASN A 652 5.15 20.85 -17.80
C ASN A 652 4.93 22.26 -17.21
N ASN A 653 5.07 22.45 -15.89
CA ASN A 653 4.95 23.78 -15.32
C ASN A 653 6.21 24.60 -15.62
N THR A 654 6.02 25.76 -16.24
CA THR A 654 7.10 26.68 -16.63
C THR A 654 7.87 27.25 -15.44
N GLU A 655 7.24 27.36 -14.28
CA GLU A 655 7.86 27.80 -13.02
C GLU A 655 9.04 26.91 -12.59
N PHE A 656 9.02 25.61 -12.94
CA PHE A 656 10.06 24.66 -12.56
C PHE A 656 11.11 24.38 -13.65
N ILE A 657 11.18 25.16 -14.73
CA ILE A 657 12.12 24.90 -15.83
C ILE A 657 13.57 24.84 -15.33
N GLY A 658 13.97 25.77 -14.47
CA GLY A 658 15.32 25.83 -13.90
C GLY A 658 15.63 24.60 -13.06
N LEU A 659 14.75 24.26 -12.11
CA LEU A 659 14.88 23.09 -11.26
C LEU A 659 14.89 21.78 -12.05
N LYS A 660 14.05 21.68 -13.09
CA LYS A 660 14.00 20.50 -13.95
C LYS A 660 15.28 20.30 -14.74
N LYS A 661 15.91 21.38 -15.24
CA LYS A 661 17.22 21.29 -15.89
C LYS A 661 18.29 20.78 -14.93
N GLN A 662 18.34 21.32 -13.70
CA GLN A 662 19.26 20.86 -12.66
C GLN A 662 19.02 19.40 -12.31
N LEU A 663 17.75 18.97 -12.19
CA LEU A 663 17.39 17.57 -11.91
C LEU A 663 17.87 16.63 -13.03
N ILE A 664 17.64 16.98 -14.30
CA ILE A 664 18.11 16.20 -15.45
C ILE A 664 19.65 16.13 -15.47
N GLN A 665 20.34 17.24 -15.16
CA GLN A 665 21.79 17.24 -15.05
C GLN A 665 22.25 16.31 -13.90
N GLY A 666 21.64 16.36 -12.72
CA GLY A 666 21.96 15.46 -11.63
C GLY A 666 21.71 13.99 -11.98
N ILE A 667 20.69 13.68 -12.79
CA ILE A 667 20.49 12.33 -13.31
C ILE A 667 21.67 11.94 -14.23
N LYS A 668 22.11 12.81 -15.15
CA LYS A 668 23.28 12.56 -16.02
C LYS A 668 24.54 12.30 -15.19
N ASP A 669 24.75 13.09 -14.15
CA ASP A 669 25.91 12.94 -13.26
C ASP A 669 25.88 11.60 -12.52
N LYS A 670 24.69 11.15 -12.08
CA LYS A 670 24.47 9.82 -11.48
C LYS A 670 24.81 8.68 -12.46
N TYR A 671 24.45 8.83 -13.74
CA TYR A 671 24.83 7.86 -14.76
C TYR A 671 26.34 7.86 -15.01
N ASN A 672 26.96 9.05 -15.10
CA ASN A 672 28.39 9.18 -15.38
C ASN A 672 29.27 8.67 -14.22
N SER A 673 28.81 8.82 -12.97
CA SER A 673 29.55 8.36 -11.79
C SER A 673 29.53 6.83 -11.62
N THR A 674 28.63 6.13 -12.31
CA THR A 674 28.50 4.66 -12.21
C THR A 674 29.04 3.98 -13.46
N PRO A 675 30.01 3.05 -13.38
CA PRO A 675 30.53 2.32 -14.53
C PRO A 675 29.41 1.57 -15.30
N GLU A 676 29.48 1.55 -16.62
CA GLU A 676 28.44 0.95 -17.50
C GLU A 676 28.15 -0.50 -17.12
N THR A 677 29.20 -1.31 -16.91
CA THR A 677 29.08 -2.73 -16.57
C THR A 677 28.31 -2.96 -15.27
N ARG A 678 28.45 -2.07 -14.27
CA ARG A 678 27.72 -2.12 -13.02
C ARG A 678 26.31 -1.55 -13.19
N ARG A 679 26.19 -0.41 -13.87
CA ARG A 679 24.91 0.28 -14.13
C ARG A 679 23.91 -0.63 -14.81
N ARG A 680 24.32 -1.39 -15.81
CA ARG A 680 23.47 -2.34 -16.53
C ARG A 680 22.92 -3.46 -15.65
N LYS A 681 23.65 -3.86 -14.57
CA LYS A 681 23.20 -4.87 -13.59
C LYS A 681 22.26 -4.31 -12.53
N MET A 682 22.20 -2.99 -12.36
CA MET A 682 21.41 -2.34 -11.29
C MET A 682 19.97 -2.15 -11.71
N ALA A 683 19.04 -2.67 -10.90
CA ALA A 683 17.59 -2.49 -11.09
C ALA A 683 17.19 -1.01 -11.13
N GLU A 684 17.86 -0.16 -10.34
CA GLU A 684 17.60 1.29 -10.29
C GLU A 684 17.73 1.93 -11.67
N PHE A 685 18.85 1.68 -12.38
CA PHE A 685 19.08 2.29 -13.69
C PHE A 685 18.20 1.67 -14.79
N ALA A 686 17.93 0.37 -14.73
CA ALA A 686 17.02 -0.26 -15.68
C ALA A 686 15.60 0.34 -15.59
N ILE A 687 15.08 0.49 -14.37
CA ILE A 687 13.77 1.09 -14.10
C ILE A 687 13.77 2.58 -14.51
N LEU A 688 14.75 3.35 -14.03
CA LEU A 688 14.84 4.78 -14.29
C LEU A 688 14.94 5.08 -15.78
N THR A 689 15.79 4.38 -16.52
CA THR A 689 15.96 4.56 -17.98
C THR A 689 14.65 4.35 -18.73
N LEU A 690 13.94 3.25 -18.46
CA LEU A 690 12.70 2.93 -19.16
C LEU A 690 11.58 3.90 -18.80
N ASP A 691 11.53 4.36 -17.56
CA ASP A 691 10.56 5.36 -17.13
C ASP A 691 10.88 6.76 -17.68
N LEU A 692 12.14 7.18 -17.70
CA LEU A 692 12.55 8.44 -18.34
C LEU A 692 12.22 8.44 -19.84
N ALA A 693 12.42 7.33 -20.53
CA ALA A 693 12.11 7.20 -21.95
C ALA A 693 10.59 7.29 -22.24
N THR A 694 9.73 6.87 -21.27
CA THR A 694 8.27 7.03 -21.39
C THR A 694 7.79 8.40 -20.89
N CYS A 695 8.60 9.14 -20.14
CA CYS A 695 8.20 10.39 -19.49
C CYS A 695 7.89 11.49 -20.50
N PRO A 696 6.68 12.07 -20.48
CA PRO A 696 6.33 13.16 -21.43
C PRO A 696 6.96 14.51 -21.06
N PHE A 697 7.66 14.59 -19.92
CA PHE A 697 8.24 15.83 -19.37
C PHE A 697 9.75 15.91 -19.60
N VAL A 698 10.38 14.87 -20.16
CA VAL A 698 11.81 14.80 -20.50
C VAL A 698 11.98 15.00 -22.00
N GLU A 699 12.96 15.78 -22.39
CA GLU A 699 13.27 16.03 -23.80
C GLU A 699 13.79 14.77 -24.50
N ARG A 700 13.49 14.63 -25.79
CA ARG A 700 13.88 13.44 -26.56
C ARG A 700 15.41 13.21 -26.60
N GLY A 701 16.19 14.30 -26.65
CA GLY A 701 17.65 14.22 -26.58
C GLY A 701 18.17 13.55 -25.31
N ASP A 702 17.60 13.93 -24.16
CA ASP A 702 17.94 13.33 -22.86
C ASP A 702 17.50 11.87 -22.76
N LYS A 703 16.31 11.52 -23.27
CA LYS A 703 15.84 10.13 -23.34
C LYS A 703 16.79 9.24 -24.13
N LEU A 704 17.24 9.72 -25.29
CA LEU A 704 18.21 9.01 -26.12
C LEU A 704 19.54 8.84 -25.40
N HIS A 705 20.01 9.91 -24.74
CA HIS A 705 21.24 9.85 -23.94
C HIS A 705 21.17 8.74 -22.87
N PHE A 706 20.08 8.65 -22.08
CA PHE A 706 19.94 7.63 -21.06
C PHE A 706 19.86 6.21 -21.62
N LEU A 707 19.20 6.01 -22.77
CA LEU A 707 19.16 4.73 -23.45
C LEU A 707 20.55 4.31 -23.96
N GLN A 708 21.31 5.26 -24.49
CA GLN A 708 22.71 5.01 -24.91
C GLN A 708 23.59 4.66 -23.72
N GLN A 709 23.42 5.35 -22.60
CA GLN A 709 24.13 5.04 -21.34
C GLN A 709 23.86 3.61 -20.83
N MET A 710 22.80 2.94 -21.31
CA MET A 710 22.50 1.54 -21.04
C MET A 710 22.97 0.57 -22.16
N GLY A 711 23.81 1.05 -23.07
CA GLY A 711 24.48 0.24 -24.10
C GLY A 711 23.71 0.10 -25.41
N LEU A 712 22.77 0.99 -25.71
CA LEU A 712 22.15 1.06 -27.03
C LEU A 712 22.90 2.07 -27.92
N GLU A 713 23.11 1.71 -29.19
CA GLU A 713 23.59 2.65 -30.21
C GLU A 713 22.47 3.59 -30.64
N GLN A 714 22.82 4.69 -31.30
CA GLN A 714 21.90 5.75 -31.68
C GLN A 714 20.65 5.25 -32.46
N PRO A 715 20.76 4.37 -33.48
CA PRO A 715 19.58 3.89 -34.23
C PRO A 715 18.63 3.06 -33.34
N GLN A 716 19.19 2.20 -32.50
CA GLN A 716 18.46 1.32 -31.59
C GLN A 716 17.77 2.12 -30.47
N ALA A 717 18.49 3.11 -29.90
CA ALA A 717 17.95 4.05 -28.91
C ALA A 717 16.76 4.84 -29.48
N ASN A 718 16.84 5.30 -30.73
CA ASN A 718 15.74 5.99 -31.41
C ASN A 718 14.50 5.10 -31.58
N GLN A 719 14.66 3.85 -31.98
CA GLN A 719 13.57 2.89 -32.16
C GLN A 719 12.92 2.53 -30.81
N ALA A 720 13.73 2.26 -29.78
CA ALA A 720 13.26 1.99 -28.42
C ALA A 720 12.53 3.19 -27.82
N CYS A 721 13.08 4.39 -27.94
CA CYS A 721 12.47 5.64 -27.49
C CYS A 721 11.10 5.88 -28.17
N SER A 722 11.02 5.76 -29.49
CA SER A 722 9.78 5.93 -30.24
C SER A 722 8.69 4.93 -29.83
N LEU A 723 9.06 3.72 -29.50
CA LEU A 723 8.14 2.70 -29.03
C LEU A 723 7.65 3.00 -27.60
N LEU A 724 8.55 3.39 -26.70
CA LEU A 724 8.24 3.75 -25.33
C LEU A 724 7.36 5.02 -25.24
N GLU A 725 7.60 6.01 -26.08
CA GLU A 725 6.73 7.19 -26.20
C GLU A 725 5.30 6.83 -26.64
N LYS A 726 5.16 5.90 -27.58
CA LYS A 726 3.84 5.38 -28.00
C LYS A 726 3.16 4.57 -26.89
N GLN A 727 3.93 3.82 -26.11
CA GLN A 727 3.42 3.04 -24.98
C GLN A 727 3.01 3.93 -23.80
N LYS A 728 3.61 5.13 -23.64
CA LYS A 728 3.37 6.17 -22.64
C LYS A 728 3.78 5.83 -21.21
N PHE A 729 3.81 4.57 -20.82
CA PHE A 729 4.10 4.15 -19.43
C PHE A 729 4.87 2.83 -19.43
N MET A 730 5.79 2.66 -18.46
CA MET A 730 6.46 1.38 -18.22
C MET A 730 6.29 0.93 -16.76
N PHE A 731 6.81 1.66 -15.79
CA PHE A 731 6.59 1.45 -14.37
C PHE A 731 5.81 2.61 -13.76
N THR A 732 5.92 3.80 -14.31
CA THR A 732 5.28 5.01 -13.79
C THR A 732 4.15 5.49 -14.67
N LYS A 733 3.03 5.86 -14.05
CA LYS A 733 1.90 6.51 -14.71
C LYS A 733 2.07 8.03 -14.67
N TRP A 734 2.57 8.61 -15.76
CA TRP A 734 2.91 10.02 -15.85
C TRP A 734 1.73 10.97 -15.96
N THR A 735 0.62 10.51 -16.54
CA THR A 735 -0.58 11.33 -16.82
C THR A 735 -1.85 10.53 -16.57
N GLY A 736 -2.97 11.22 -16.29
CA GLY A 736 -4.27 10.58 -16.08
C GLY A 736 -4.31 9.68 -14.84
N VAL A 737 -3.56 10.00 -13.79
CA VAL A 737 -3.56 9.27 -12.52
C VAL A 737 -4.90 9.48 -11.83
N ASN A 738 -5.65 8.41 -11.61
CA ASN A 738 -6.79 8.42 -10.70
C ASN A 738 -6.28 8.05 -9.31
N VAL A 739 -6.01 9.08 -8.51
CA VAL A 739 -5.42 8.96 -7.18
C VAL A 739 -6.21 8.00 -6.29
N THR A 740 -7.54 8.10 -6.30
CA THR A 740 -8.41 7.25 -5.47
C THR A 740 -8.30 5.78 -5.84
N LYS A 741 -8.29 5.47 -7.15
CA LYS A 741 -8.19 4.09 -7.65
C LYS A 741 -6.84 3.48 -7.29
N GLU A 742 -5.75 4.21 -7.54
CA GLU A 742 -4.39 3.75 -7.24
C GLU A 742 -4.17 3.57 -5.73
N LEU A 743 -4.71 4.48 -4.93
CA LEU A 743 -4.64 4.43 -3.48
C LEU A 743 -5.42 3.23 -2.92
N SER A 744 -6.63 2.98 -3.42
CA SER A 744 -7.44 1.82 -3.01
C SER A 744 -6.74 0.49 -3.33
N ALA A 745 -6.13 0.40 -4.52
CA ALA A 745 -5.33 -0.77 -4.90
C ALA A 745 -4.15 -0.96 -3.95
N LYS A 746 -3.46 0.13 -3.59
CA LYS A 746 -2.31 0.12 -2.68
C LYS A 746 -2.68 -0.33 -1.26
N ILE A 747 -3.69 0.28 -0.66
CA ILE A 747 -4.15 -0.06 0.70
C ILE A 747 -4.60 -1.52 0.78
N SER A 748 -5.14 -2.06 -0.31
CA SER A 748 -5.55 -3.47 -0.35
C SER A 748 -4.38 -4.46 -0.26
N GLN A 749 -3.14 -4.03 -0.47
CA GLN A 749 -1.92 -4.83 -0.42
C GLN A 749 -1.19 -4.75 0.92
N GLU A 750 -1.65 -3.91 1.85
CA GLU A 750 -1.02 -3.73 3.17
C GLU A 750 -1.02 -5.04 3.97
N VAL A 751 0.14 -5.42 4.48
CA VAL A 751 0.37 -6.65 5.26
C VAL A 751 0.61 -6.33 6.73
N TYR A 752 1.34 -5.25 7.00
CA TYR A 752 1.64 -4.78 8.36
C TYR A 752 0.95 -3.44 8.58
N SER A 753 -0.07 -3.38 9.44
CA SER A 753 -0.74 -2.14 9.83
C SER A 753 -0.80 -1.99 11.33
#